data_68eaeeb20a085f9bd77f6e9992b70031
#
_entry.id   68eaeeb20a085f9bd77f6e9992b70031
#
_cell.length_a   1.000
_cell.length_b   1.000
_cell.length_c   1.000
_cell.angle_alpha   90.00
_cell.angle_beta   90.00
_cell.angle_gamma   90.00
#
_symmetry.space_group_name_H-M   'P 1'
#
loop_
_entity.id
_entity.type
_entity.pdbx_description
1 polymer ?
#
loop_
_entity_poly.entity_id
_entity_poly.type
_entity_poly.pdbx_seq_one_letter_code
_entity_poly.pdbx_strand_id
1 'polypeptide(L)'
;MASHRKPSAQTYDPRTVKEHIVETPLNEEMSKSFLEYAYSVIYARALPDARDGLKPVQRRIVYQMGEMNLTPDRPYMKSARVVGEVMGKLHPHGDSAIYEAMVRLAQPFAMRLPLVDGHGNFGSLDDGPAASRYTEARLGPAALGMNADIDEDTVDFTPNYDNKLKEPTVLPAAIPNLLVNGGSGIAVGMATNLATHNLGEVVNAAKFLMAHSDATLEQLMRYVPGPDWPTGGTIIGRDGIREAYATGRGTLTTRAATHIEHVTARKQAIVVTELPYMVGPEKVIERISDGVKNRKLEGISGAFDLTDRHNGTRIVIEIKTGFDPHAVLVQLFKHTPLQDNFAMNNVALVEGRPHTMGLKEMLQVWVDHRRVVIRRRSEYRKKKALERLHLVKGLLLAMLDIDEVIQVIRTSDDADAAKSRLMVVFDLDEVQAQYILDLRLRRLTKMNRIELEAERDDLKKRIEELTRILASAEALDQVVTDEMDEAVAKWGSPRRTVLLDADPDGTLTPVVAQGAGASGVSKSALEAVKAATTISSAEADVAAAAAAAKKTGEQSTLTGALKIEDEPCVVMMSATGLIARTTPSAMDVFNARSTSDERLRDDQITTIFETSTRATYGLVTSAGRLVLAHVVDLPALPAAATLSLKGGVQADELIGMTESTDPIRGERVITAIAMEQPTSGKTSAKDESEDGGAAEAKPLPSLAIGTRNGVIKRWNREAPTTMDSWPVIDLKDGDEVVFAAVAEDDDRLVFISSDSSLLTFEAKNVRPQGRTAGGMAGIKLAEGARVAAFNVVPAGKVAWTYEEGENGLTSGSGAVVLTVAGDSDALPGTENGAAKVTPLEMYPTKGRATGGVRSQRFLKGQNTLILAWVGLYPLHASTSAGSPVELPKPDMRRDGSGVDLASPIAFIA
;
A
#
# COMPACT_ATOMS: atom_id res chain seq x y z
N MET A 1 71.68 -20.95 35.14
CA MET A 1 70.86 -21.80 34.29
C MET A 1 70.04 -22.74 35.23
N ALA A 2 68.82 -22.39 35.54
CA ALA A 2 67.90 -23.22 36.32
C ALA A 2 66.88 -23.88 35.36
N SER A 3 66.95 -25.18 35.26
CA SER A 3 66.04 -26.00 34.40
C SER A 3 64.65 -26.06 35.05
N HIS A 4 63.70 -25.42 34.44
CA HIS A 4 62.27 -25.65 34.73
C HIS A 4 61.85 -27.09 34.28
N ARG A 5 61.75 -27.99 35.28
CA ARG A 5 61.05 -29.26 35.08
C ARG A 5 59.55 -28.96 34.87
N LYS A 6 59.02 -29.37 33.68
CA LYS A 6 57.58 -29.43 33.44
C LYS A 6 56.96 -30.44 34.42
N PRO A 7 55.81 -30.12 35.05
CA PRO A 7 55.07 -31.13 35.79
C PRO A 7 54.65 -32.26 34.85
N SER A 8 54.94 -33.49 35.23
CA SER A 8 54.48 -34.68 34.48
C SER A 8 52.99 -34.74 34.51
N ALA A 9 52.36 -34.81 33.32
CA ALA A 9 50.97 -35.13 33.23
C ALA A 9 50.73 -36.44 33.97
N GLN A 10 49.99 -36.42 35.09
CA GLN A 10 49.47 -37.64 35.71
C GLN A 10 48.58 -38.34 34.69
N THR A 11 49.03 -39.45 34.16
CA THR A 11 48.24 -40.32 33.31
C THR A 11 47.08 -40.84 34.15
N TYR A 12 45.83 -40.44 33.84
CA TYR A 12 44.63 -40.95 34.44
C TYR A 12 44.56 -42.48 34.21
N ASP A 13 44.69 -43.28 35.29
CA ASP A 13 44.47 -44.73 35.21
C ASP A 13 43.04 -45.02 35.68
N PRO A 14 42.12 -45.39 34.78
CA PRO A 14 40.73 -45.66 35.13
C PRO A 14 40.57 -46.78 36.15
N ARG A 15 41.56 -47.67 36.29
CA ARG A 15 41.52 -48.80 37.22
C ARG A 15 41.78 -48.39 38.70
N THR A 16 42.23 -47.18 38.93
CA THR A 16 42.51 -46.68 40.32
C THR A 16 41.31 -45.91 40.90
N VAL A 17 40.30 -45.66 40.12
CA VAL A 17 39.08 -44.95 40.56
C VAL A 17 38.18 -45.99 41.28
N LYS A 18 37.85 -45.76 42.52
CA LYS A 18 36.74 -46.47 43.17
C LYS A 18 35.45 -45.99 42.63
N GLU A 19 34.88 -46.69 41.67
CA GLU A 19 33.59 -46.43 41.16
C GLU A 19 32.53 -46.65 42.25
N HIS A 20 31.65 -45.64 42.45
CA HIS A 20 30.45 -45.78 43.27
C HIS A 20 29.25 -45.84 42.32
N ILE A 21 28.93 -47.07 41.93
CA ILE A 21 27.78 -47.32 41.05
C ILE A 21 26.52 -47.27 41.92
N VAL A 22 25.65 -46.31 41.61
CA VAL A 22 24.30 -46.21 42.19
C VAL A 22 23.31 -46.68 41.12
N GLU A 23 22.55 -47.73 41.38
CA GLU A 23 21.46 -48.16 40.51
C GLU A 23 20.25 -47.23 40.70
N THR A 24 19.88 -46.52 39.66
CA THR A 24 18.72 -45.62 39.67
C THR A 24 17.72 -46.15 38.62
N PRO A 25 16.44 -46.34 38.96
CA PRO A 25 15.41 -46.74 38.00
C PRO A 25 15.31 -45.70 36.88
N LEU A 26 15.29 -46.12 35.61
CA LEU A 26 15.25 -45.24 34.43
C LEU A 26 14.09 -44.26 34.48
N ASN A 27 12.92 -44.70 34.89
CA ASN A 27 11.73 -43.82 35.00
C ASN A 27 11.89 -42.75 36.07
N GLU A 28 12.57 -43.01 37.15
CA GLU A 28 12.84 -42.03 38.22
C GLU A 28 13.86 -40.99 37.76
N GLU A 29 14.97 -41.42 37.16
CA GLU A 29 15.99 -40.54 36.57
C GLU A 29 15.40 -39.67 35.44
N MET A 30 14.65 -40.28 34.52
CA MET A 30 13.99 -39.56 33.44
C MET A 30 13.00 -38.52 33.96
N SER A 31 12.21 -38.85 34.97
CA SER A 31 11.23 -37.93 35.56
C SER A 31 11.91 -36.76 36.23
N LYS A 32 12.99 -37.00 36.99
CA LYS A 32 13.76 -35.95 37.69
C LYS A 32 14.47 -35.05 36.70
N SER A 33 15.23 -35.64 35.76
CA SER A 33 15.98 -34.86 34.74
C SER A 33 15.04 -34.07 33.83
N PHE A 34 13.88 -34.67 33.46
CA PHE A 34 12.89 -33.96 32.66
C PHE A 34 12.27 -32.78 33.43
N LEU A 35 11.97 -32.93 34.71
CA LEU A 35 11.47 -31.87 35.56
C LEU A 35 12.47 -30.70 35.71
N GLU A 36 13.76 -31.05 35.94
CA GLU A 36 14.83 -30.03 35.99
C GLU A 36 15.00 -29.29 34.66
N TYR A 37 14.97 -30.04 33.55
CA TYR A 37 15.00 -29.44 32.22
C TYR A 37 13.78 -28.57 31.97
N ALA A 38 12.57 -29.02 32.27
CA ALA A 38 11.34 -28.26 32.12
C ALA A 38 11.39 -26.97 32.92
N TYR A 39 11.84 -27.06 34.17
CA TYR A 39 12.04 -25.89 35.04
C TYR A 39 13.00 -24.88 34.39
N SER A 40 14.18 -25.34 33.97
CA SER A 40 15.18 -24.49 33.30
C SER A 40 14.63 -23.79 32.05
N VAL A 41 13.89 -24.52 31.17
CA VAL A 41 13.32 -23.97 29.95
C VAL A 41 12.23 -22.93 30.26
N ILE A 42 11.41 -23.15 31.27
CA ILE A 42 10.33 -22.23 31.65
C ILE A 42 10.94 -20.93 32.24
N TYR A 43 11.82 -21.05 33.22
CA TYR A 43 12.30 -19.89 34.00
C TYR A 43 13.50 -19.16 33.38
N ALA A 44 14.39 -19.90 32.71
CA ALA A 44 15.66 -19.33 32.26
C ALA A 44 15.82 -19.25 30.73
N ARG A 45 14.78 -19.55 29.94
CA ARG A 45 14.92 -19.57 28.47
C ARG A 45 13.72 -19.01 27.70
N ALA A 46 12.50 -19.57 27.86
CA ALA A 46 11.43 -19.39 26.89
C ALA A 46 10.48 -18.25 27.21
N LEU A 47 10.20 -18.00 28.51
CA LEU A 47 9.20 -17.02 28.93
C LEU A 47 9.86 -15.69 29.29
N PRO A 48 9.24 -14.56 28.92
CA PRO A 48 9.67 -13.22 29.35
C PRO A 48 9.23 -12.97 30.81
N ASP A 49 9.92 -12.09 31.51
CA ASP A 49 9.47 -11.50 32.79
C ASP A 49 8.40 -10.43 32.50
N ALA A 50 7.31 -10.42 33.24
CA ALA A 50 6.20 -9.50 32.99
C ALA A 50 6.56 -8.03 33.23
N ARG A 51 7.58 -7.73 34.06
CA ARG A 51 8.01 -6.40 34.45
C ARG A 51 8.79 -5.69 33.33
N ASP A 52 9.72 -6.38 32.66
CA ASP A 52 10.54 -5.80 31.60
C ASP A 52 10.27 -6.38 30.19
N GLY A 53 9.44 -7.41 30.10
CA GLY A 53 9.04 -8.03 28.82
C GLY A 53 10.18 -8.76 28.11
N LEU A 54 11.28 -9.07 28.79
CA LEU A 54 12.47 -9.66 28.20
C LEU A 54 12.70 -11.11 28.64
N LYS A 55 13.14 -11.94 27.72
CA LYS A 55 13.72 -13.25 28.02
C LYS A 55 15.13 -13.04 28.60
N PRO A 56 15.67 -14.02 29.37
CA PRO A 56 17.00 -13.88 29.95
C PRO A 56 18.11 -13.51 28.94
N VAL A 57 18.14 -14.14 27.76
CA VAL A 57 19.12 -13.82 26.71
C VAL A 57 18.99 -12.38 26.21
N GLN A 58 17.76 -11.91 26.01
CA GLN A 58 17.49 -10.55 25.53
C GLN A 58 17.91 -9.51 26.59
N ARG A 59 17.55 -9.76 27.87
CA ARG A 59 17.95 -8.89 28.99
C ARG A 59 19.47 -8.77 29.09
N ARG A 60 20.20 -9.91 29.00
CA ARG A 60 21.66 -9.94 29.03
C ARG A 60 22.28 -9.19 27.85
N ILE A 61 21.70 -9.28 26.65
CA ILE A 61 22.17 -8.51 25.48
C ILE A 61 22.03 -7.02 25.73
N VAL A 62 20.82 -6.55 26.12
CA VAL A 62 20.55 -5.11 26.32
C VAL A 62 21.40 -4.55 27.48
N TYR A 63 21.51 -5.29 28.57
CA TYR A 63 22.36 -4.92 29.71
C TYR A 63 23.85 -4.85 29.31
N GLN A 64 24.40 -5.90 28.67
CA GLN A 64 25.82 -5.92 28.30
C GLN A 64 26.18 -4.85 27.27
N MET A 65 25.27 -4.54 26.34
CA MET A 65 25.47 -3.44 25.40
C MET A 65 25.51 -2.07 26.14
N GLY A 66 24.73 -1.91 27.21
CA GLY A 66 24.80 -0.77 28.11
C GLY A 66 26.17 -0.67 28.84
N GLU A 67 26.63 -1.78 29.44
CA GLU A 67 27.94 -1.87 30.07
C GLU A 67 29.11 -1.56 29.12
N MET A 68 28.97 -1.92 27.86
CA MET A 68 29.94 -1.58 26.82
C MET A 68 29.81 -0.13 26.33
N ASN A 69 28.87 0.65 26.87
CA ASN A 69 28.59 2.03 26.51
C ASN A 69 28.28 2.21 25.00
N LEU A 70 27.55 1.27 24.41
CA LEU A 70 27.13 1.28 23.01
C LEU A 70 25.83 2.08 22.83
N THR A 71 25.81 3.31 23.25
CA THR A 71 24.66 4.21 23.16
C THR A 71 24.41 4.69 21.72
N PRO A 72 23.21 5.19 21.38
CA PRO A 72 22.88 5.60 20.00
C PRO A 72 23.76 6.71 19.42
N ASP A 73 24.40 7.50 20.25
CA ASP A 73 25.35 8.57 19.88
C ASP A 73 26.79 8.05 19.63
N ARG A 74 27.06 6.79 19.95
CA ARG A 74 28.39 6.17 19.79
C ARG A 74 28.48 5.42 18.44
N PRO A 75 29.72 5.18 17.95
CA PRO A 75 29.92 4.32 16.77
C PRO A 75 29.40 2.91 16.96
N TYR A 76 28.98 2.28 15.87
CA TYR A 76 28.62 0.87 15.86
C TYR A 76 29.80 -0.04 16.20
N MET A 77 29.50 -1.19 16.78
CA MET A 77 30.47 -2.23 17.10
C MET A 77 30.12 -3.54 16.37
N LYS A 78 31.12 -4.30 15.95
CA LYS A 78 30.90 -5.62 15.33
C LYS A 78 30.01 -6.50 16.21
N SER A 79 28.95 -7.05 15.61
CA SER A 79 27.99 -7.93 16.31
C SER A 79 28.67 -9.13 16.97
N ALA A 80 29.67 -9.71 16.31
CA ALA A 80 30.46 -10.81 16.87
C ALA A 80 31.16 -10.46 18.21
N ARG A 81 31.58 -9.18 18.40
CA ARG A 81 32.16 -8.74 19.68
C ARG A 81 31.10 -8.64 20.77
N VAL A 82 29.93 -8.07 20.45
CA VAL A 82 28.82 -8.00 21.42
C VAL A 82 28.42 -9.42 21.85
N VAL A 83 28.24 -10.33 20.89
CA VAL A 83 27.91 -11.75 21.15
C VAL A 83 28.96 -12.41 22.03
N GLY A 84 30.26 -12.18 21.75
CA GLY A 84 31.36 -12.74 22.54
C GLY A 84 31.38 -12.22 23.99
N GLU A 85 31.11 -10.94 24.21
CA GLU A 85 31.03 -10.37 25.56
C GLU A 85 29.84 -10.91 26.36
N VAL A 86 28.67 -11.03 25.72
CA VAL A 86 27.45 -11.64 26.34
C VAL A 86 27.71 -13.10 26.70
N MET A 87 28.27 -13.88 25.76
CA MET A 87 28.58 -15.30 25.97
C MET A 87 29.60 -15.53 27.10
N GLY A 88 30.68 -14.76 27.09
CA GLY A 88 31.75 -14.94 28.03
C GLY A 88 31.43 -14.47 29.46
N LYS A 89 30.53 -13.47 29.61
CA LYS A 89 30.25 -12.87 30.90
C LYS A 89 28.94 -13.31 31.54
N LEU A 90 27.89 -13.50 30.74
CA LEU A 90 26.51 -13.62 31.26
C LEU A 90 25.75 -14.85 30.78
N HIS A 91 25.92 -15.27 29.52
CA HIS A 91 25.05 -16.26 28.88
C HIS A 91 25.87 -17.41 28.26
N PRO A 92 26.14 -18.49 28.99
CA PRO A 92 27.06 -19.59 28.59
C PRO A 92 26.37 -20.55 27.61
N HIS A 93 25.92 -20.05 26.44
CA HIS A 93 25.25 -20.79 25.38
C HIS A 93 25.88 -20.47 24.02
N GLY A 94 25.42 -21.15 22.95
CA GLY A 94 25.96 -20.99 21.62
C GLY A 94 25.85 -19.55 21.10
N ASP A 95 26.90 -19.09 20.43
CA ASP A 95 27.00 -17.76 19.83
C ASP A 95 25.89 -17.47 18.80
N SER A 96 25.48 -18.48 18.01
CA SER A 96 24.40 -18.36 17.04
C SER A 96 23.08 -17.99 17.71
N ALA A 97 22.74 -18.64 18.85
CA ALA A 97 21.48 -18.34 19.55
C ALA A 97 21.47 -16.92 20.15
N ILE A 98 22.61 -16.43 20.63
CA ILE A 98 22.76 -15.06 21.13
C ILE A 98 22.65 -14.06 19.97
N TYR A 99 23.30 -14.36 18.84
CA TYR A 99 23.24 -13.50 17.65
C TYR A 99 21.82 -13.42 17.09
N GLU A 100 21.11 -14.53 16.92
CA GLU A 100 19.72 -14.57 16.45
C GLU A 100 18.77 -13.77 17.38
N ALA A 101 18.97 -13.88 18.69
CA ALA A 101 18.21 -13.07 19.66
C ALA A 101 18.48 -11.57 19.48
N MET A 102 19.77 -11.17 19.31
CA MET A 102 20.16 -9.80 19.04
C MET A 102 19.59 -9.28 17.71
N VAL A 103 19.65 -10.10 16.65
CA VAL A 103 19.07 -9.78 15.35
C VAL A 103 17.58 -9.48 15.48
N ARG A 104 16.83 -10.32 16.19
CA ARG A 104 15.40 -10.11 16.38
C ARG A 104 15.09 -8.79 17.11
N LEU A 105 15.92 -8.39 18.08
CA LEU A 105 15.78 -7.10 18.76
C LEU A 105 16.05 -5.88 17.86
N ALA A 106 16.70 -6.08 16.69
CA ALA A 106 17.00 -5.05 15.72
C ALA A 106 16.02 -4.99 14.54
N GLN A 107 15.18 -6.02 14.33
CA GLN A 107 14.32 -6.13 13.15
C GLN A 107 13.05 -5.26 13.28
N PRO A 108 12.86 -4.23 12.43
CA PRO A 108 11.72 -3.31 12.50
C PRO A 108 10.39 -3.95 12.08
N PHE A 109 10.42 -5.11 11.41
CA PHE A 109 9.24 -5.91 11.07
C PHE A 109 8.84 -6.91 12.18
N ALA A 110 9.74 -7.20 13.12
CA ALA A 110 9.50 -8.09 14.26
C ALA A 110 9.16 -7.32 15.55
N MET A 111 9.77 -6.15 15.74
CA MET A 111 9.64 -5.29 16.92
C MET A 111 8.88 -4.02 16.58
N ARG A 112 7.85 -3.69 17.37
CA ARG A 112 7.13 -2.41 17.23
C ARG A 112 8.01 -1.22 17.60
N LEU A 113 8.95 -1.45 18.55
CA LEU A 113 9.95 -0.51 19.05
C LEU A 113 11.29 -1.24 19.20
N PRO A 114 12.16 -1.27 18.19
CA PRO A 114 13.43 -1.97 18.22
C PRO A 114 14.33 -1.51 19.38
N LEU A 115 14.98 -2.45 20.07
CA LEU A 115 15.91 -2.21 21.18
C LEU A 115 17.37 -2.20 20.73
N VAL A 116 17.66 -2.73 19.56
CA VAL A 116 19.00 -2.73 18.95
C VAL A 116 18.93 -1.95 17.63
N ASP A 117 19.91 -1.09 17.41
CA ASP A 117 20.15 -0.41 16.14
C ASP A 117 21.25 -1.16 15.40
N GLY A 118 20.86 -1.80 14.26
CA GLY A 118 21.75 -2.65 13.47
C GLY A 118 22.24 -1.94 12.21
N HIS A 119 23.52 -2.14 11.89
CA HIS A 119 24.13 -1.71 10.63
C HIS A 119 24.60 -2.91 9.81
N GLY A 120 24.14 -2.99 8.56
CA GLY A 120 24.35 -4.14 7.67
C GLY A 120 23.07 -4.92 7.42
N ASN A 121 23.20 -6.18 6.98
CA ASN A 121 22.07 -7.05 6.70
C ASN A 121 21.64 -7.83 7.95
N PHE A 122 20.54 -7.41 8.57
CA PHE A 122 19.87 -8.09 9.69
C PHE A 122 18.71 -8.99 9.26
N GLY A 123 18.67 -9.36 7.97
CA GLY A 123 17.64 -10.22 7.40
C GLY A 123 16.37 -9.49 6.99
N SER A 124 15.47 -10.23 6.37
CA SER A 124 14.11 -9.85 6.02
C SER A 124 13.12 -10.86 6.61
N LEU A 125 11.87 -10.80 6.21
CA LEU A 125 10.87 -11.83 6.58
C LEU A 125 11.12 -13.18 5.90
N ASP A 126 11.79 -13.16 4.75
CA ASP A 126 12.09 -14.35 3.93
C ASP A 126 13.55 -14.80 4.05
N ASP A 127 14.48 -13.85 4.16
CA ASP A 127 15.92 -14.11 4.20
C ASP A 127 16.50 -13.96 5.60
N GLY A 128 17.42 -14.85 5.96
CA GLY A 128 18.19 -14.76 7.19
C GLY A 128 19.20 -13.61 7.21
N PRO A 129 19.73 -13.25 8.39
CA PRO A 129 20.74 -12.21 8.52
C PRO A 129 22.11 -12.66 8.01
N ALA A 130 22.96 -11.70 7.66
CA ALA A 130 24.38 -11.96 7.42
C ALA A 130 25.07 -12.45 8.71
N ALA A 131 26.18 -13.19 8.58
CA ALA A 131 26.93 -13.65 9.75
C ALA A 131 27.41 -12.49 10.63
N SER A 132 27.48 -12.71 11.94
CA SER A 132 27.79 -11.70 12.97
C SER A 132 29.11 -10.93 12.76
N ARG A 133 30.06 -11.51 12.01
CA ARG A 133 31.32 -10.84 11.65
C ARG A 133 31.16 -9.72 10.60
N TYR A 134 30.03 -9.71 9.84
CA TYR A 134 29.76 -8.69 8.81
C TYR A 134 28.83 -7.58 9.29
N THR A 135 28.00 -7.85 10.30
CA THR A 135 27.07 -6.88 10.87
C THR A 135 27.68 -6.11 12.04
N GLU A 136 27.11 -4.94 12.31
CA GLU A 136 27.46 -4.09 13.43
C GLU A 136 26.20 -3.67 14.19
N ALA A 137 26.32 -3.43 15.48
CA ALA A 137 25.18 -3.10 16.33
C ALA A 137 25.55 -2.06 17.41
N ARG A 138 24.55 -1.33 17.87
CA ARG A 138 24.52 -0.50 19.07
C ARG A 138 23.12 -0.53 19.67
N LEU A 139 22.93 0.04 20.85
CA LEU A 139 21.59 0.15 21.45
C LEU A 139 20.68 1.02 20.57
N GLY A 140 19.46 0.59 20.40
CA GLY A 140 18.40 1.42 19.85
C GLY A 140 17.98 2.51 20.84
N PRO A 141 17.41 3.65 20.39
CA PRO A 141 17.04 4.75 21.29
C PRO A 141 16.14 4.34 22.46
N ALA A 142 15.20 3.43 22.24
CA ALA A 142 14.29 2.92 23.27
C ALA A 142 14.97 2.06 24.33
N ALA A 143 16.08 1.40 23.99
CA ALA A 143 16.83 0.60 24.94
C ALA A 143 17.47 1.43 26.07
N LEU A 144 17.70 2.74 25.84
CA LEU A 144 18.13 3.64 26.88
C LEU A 144 17.10 3.72 28.02
N GLY A 145 15.79 3.69 27.68
CA GLY A 145 14.72 3.62 28.67
C GLY A 145 14.64 2.28 29.41
N MET A 146 15.10 1.18 28.77
CA MET A 146 15.14 -0.13 29.44
C MET A 146 16.21 -0.18 30.53
N ASN A 147 17.38 0.43 30.32
CA ASN A 147 18.55 0.45 31.23
C ASN A 147 18.59 1.70 32.12
N ALA A 148 17.61 2.62 32.00
CA ALA A 148 17.66 3.89 32.74
C ALA A 148 17.85 3.70 34.23
N ASP A 149 18.83 4.42 34.79
CA ASP A 149 19.12 4.46 36.23
C ASP A 149 19.46 3.07 36.86
N ILE A 150 19.97 2.10 36.08
CA ILE A 150 20.27 0.74 36.55
C ILE A 150 21.36 0.73 37.64
N ASP A 151 22.29 1.71 37.63
CA ASP A 151 23.38 1.89 38.59
C ASP A 151 22.92 2.55 39.90
N GLU A 152 21.65 2.92 40.02
CA GLU A 152 21.10 3.63 41.18
C GLU A 152 20.27 2.71 42.10
N ASP A 153 20.66 1.46 42.21
CA ASP A 153 20.01 0.43 43.09
C ASP A 153 18.54 0.23 42.80
N THR A 154 18.12 0.40 41.53
CA THR A 154 16.72 0.36 41.09
C THR A 154 16.17 -1.06 41.01
N VAL A 155 17.02 -2.06 40.73
CA VAL A 155 16.71 -3.47 40.58
C VAL A 155 17.69 -4.36 41.33
N ASP A 156 17.31 -5.63 41.56
CA ASP A 156 18.18 -6.58 42.21
C ASP A 156 19.16 -7.21 41.24
N PHE A 157 20.35 -7.51 41.71
CA PHE A 157 21.41 -8.18 41.00
C PHE A 157 21.71 -9.56 41.61
N THR A 158 21.88 -10.56 40.78
CA THR A 158 22.29 -11.92 41.15
C THR A 158 23.67 -12.24 40.58
N PRO A 159 24.42 -13.18 41.19
CA PRO A 159 25.64 -13.68 40.58
C PRO A 159 25.39 -14.27 39.21
N ASN A 160 26.32 -14.09 38.26
CA ASN A 160 26.31 -14.75 36.96
C ASN A 160 26.64 -16.27 37.10
N TYR A 161 26.71 -16.97 35.97
CA TYR A 161 26.90 -18.44 35.94
C TYR A 161 28.19 -18.94 36.59
N ASP A 162 29.25 -18.13 36.66
CA ASP A 162 30.56 -18.47 37.27
C ASP A 162 30.84 -17.76 38.61
N ASN A 163 29.85 -17.01 39.12
CA ASN A 163 29.90 -16.23 40.38
C ASN A 163 30.97 -15.15 40.42
N LYS A 164 31.52 -14.72 39.25
CA LYS A 164 32.52 -13.65 39.20
C LYS A 164 31.95 -12.26 38.97
N LEU A 165 30.84 -12.19 38.31
CA LEU A 165 30.15 -10.95 37.98
C LEU A 165 28.71 -11.01 38.51
N LYS A 166 28.02 -9.88 38.46
CA LYS A 166 26.59 -9.80 38.78
C LYS A 166 25.82 -9.40 37.53
N GLU A 167 24.62 -9.91 37.42
CA GLU A 167 23.67 -9.57 36.37
C GLU A 167 22.33 -9.13 36.95
N PRO A 168 21.60 -8.21 36.31
CA PRO A 168 20.32 -7.76 36.84
C PRO A 168 19.26 -8.87 36.65
N THR A 169 18.43 -9.05 37.67
CA THR A 169 17.30 -9.99 37.62
C THR A 169 16.20 -9.52 36.65
N VAL A 170 16.04 -8.22 36.52
CA VAL A 170 15.09 -7.51 35.67
C VAL A 170 15.67 -6.14 35.34
N LEU A 171 15.30 -5.53 34.22
CA LEU A 171 15.69 -4.16 33.90
C LEU A 171 14.69 -3.14 34.49
N PRO A 172 15.12 -1.88 34.73
CA PRO A 172 14.24 -0.81 35.21
C PRO A 172 13.03 -0.54 34.30
N ALA A 173 13.15 -0.75 32.99
CA ALA A 173 12.09 -0.77 31.99
C ALA A 173 11.14 0.45 32.02
N ALA A 174 11.62 1.64 31.65
CA ALA A 174 10.81 2.86 31.56
C ALA A 174 9.69 2.78 30.49
N ILE A 175 9.71 1.76 29.64
CA ILE A 175 8.65 1.47 28.66
C ILE A 175 7.97 0.13 28.99
N PRO A 176 6.66 -0.04 28.72
CA PRO A 176 5.91 -1.29 28.93
C PRO A 176 6.25 -2.31 27.82
N ASN A 177 7.49 -2.79 27.79
CA ASN A 177 8.05 -3.54 26.67
C ASN A 177 7.30 -4.86 26.41
N LEU A 178 6.75 -5.53 27.43
CA LEU A 178 5.94 -6.75 27.25
C LEU A 178 4.76 -6.51 26.31
N LEU A 179 4.04 -5.41 26.51
CA LEU A 179 2.90 -5.03 25.66
C LEU A 179 3.33 -4.42 24.35
N VAL A 180 4.32 -3.51 24.35
CA VAL A 180 4.73 -2.79 23.14
C VAL A 180 5.34 -3.72 22.11
N ASN A 181 6.30 -4.55 22.50
CA ASN A 181 7.02 -5.42 21.57
C ASN A 181 6.49 -6.87 21.52
N GLY A 182 5.66 -7.24 22.51
CA GLY A 182 5.18 -8.62 22.59
C GLY A 182 6.29 -9.65 22.66
N GLY A 183 6.02 -10.83 22.12
CA GLY A 183 7.03 -11.90 22.04
C GLY A 183 6.40 -13.27 21.90
N SER A 184 7.18 -14.23 21.41
CA SER A 184 6.76 -15.63 21.31
C SER A 184 7.80 -16.53 21.92
N GLY A 185 7.38 -17.64 22.55
CA GLY A 185 8.28 -18.61 23.15
C GLY A 185 7.61 -19.95 23.35
N ILE A 186 8.36 -21.03 23.17
CA ILE A 186 7.88 -22.40 23.36
C ILE A 186 8.65 -22.99 24.53
N ALA A 187 7.94 -23.26 25.63
CA ALA A 187 8.46 -23.92 26.81
C ALA A 187 7.95 -25.35 26.89
N VAL A 188 8.28 -26.05 27.96
CA VAL A 188 7.77 -27.41 28.22
C VAL A 188 6.36 -27.30 28.82
N GLY A 189 5.38 -27.87 28.15
CA GLY A 189 3.98 -27.86 28.59
C GLY A 189 3.23 -26.53 28.44
N MET A 190 3.89 -25.47 27.96
CA MET A 190 3.27 -24.17 27.73
C MET A 190 3.99 -23.38 26.63
N ALA A 191 3.29 -22.41 26.04
CA ALA A 191 3.86 -21.48 25.08
C ALA A 191 3.37 -20.07 25.38
N THR A 192 4.11 -19.06 24.96
CA THR A 192 3.67 -17.66 24.97
C THR A 192 3.64 -17.11 23.55
N ASN A 193 2.62 -16.28 23.26
CA ASN A 193 2.50 -15.56 22.00
C ASN A 193 1.77 -14.24 22.27
N LEU A 194 2.55 -13.20 22.53
CA LEU A 194 2.07 -11.88 22.88
C LEU A 194 2.10 -10.97 21.65
N ALA A 195 1.00 -10.28 21.40
CA ALA A 195 0.88 -9.30 20.33
C ALA A 195 1.61 -8.00 20.68
N THR A 196 2.02 -7.26 19.65
CA THR A 196 2.61 -5.92 19.79
C THR A 196 1.54 -4.84 19.90
N HIS A 197 1.84 -3.71 20.59
CA HIS A 197 0.91 -2.61 20.80
C HIS A 197 1.59 -1.25 20.63
N ASN A 198 0.76 -0.21 20.47
CA ASN A 198 1.24 1.16 20.37
C ASN A 198 1.68 1.70 21.73
N LEU A 199 2.90 2.28 21.82
CA LEU A 199 3.44 2.81 23.07
C LEU A 199 2.54 3.89 23.70
N GLY A 200 2.06 4.84 22.91
CA GLY A 200 1.23 5.94 23.42
C GLY A 200 -0.12 5.43 23.97
N GLU A 201 -0.72 4.46 23.31
CA GLU A 201 -1.99 3.84 23.74
C GLU A 201 -1.82 3.08 25.05
N VAL A 202 -0.77 2.26 25.15
CA VAL A 202 -0.46 1.48 26.38
C VAL A 202 -0.17 2.41 27.55
N VAL A 203 0.62 3.46 27.36
CA VAL A 203 0.92 4.46 28.40
C VAL A 203 -0.36 5.19 28.82
N ASN A 204 -1.21 5.61 27.91
CA ASN A 204 -2.49 6.26 28.26
C ASN A 204 -3.41 5.34 29.07
N ALA A 205 -3.46 4.05 28.75
CA ALA A 205 -4.21 3.06 29.53
C ALA A 205 -3.59 2.84 30.93
N ALA A 206 -2.26 2.82 31.03
CA ALA A 206 -1.55 2.70 32.30
C ALA A 206 -1.83 3.91 33.23
N LYS A 207 -1.78 5.13 32.69
CA LYS A 207 -2.13 6.37 33.39
C LYS A 207 -3.58 6.36 33.88
N PHE A 208 -4.51 5.90 33.01
CA PHE A 208 -5.92 5.76 33.39
C PHE A 208 -6.09 4.74 34.51
N LEU A 209 -5.41 3.58 34.44
CA LEU A 209 -5.45 2.56 35.49
C LEU A 209 -4.87 3.07 36.83
N MET A 210 -3.79 3.87 36.81
CA MET A 210 -3.22 4.49 38.01
C MET A 210 -4.21 5.45 38.67
N ALA A 211 -4.96 6.22 37.89
CA ALA A 211 -5.98 7.14 38.39
C ALA A 211 -7.28 6.44 38.85
N HIS A 212 -7.59 5.25 38.31
CA HIS A 212 -8.82 4.49 38.51
C HIS A 212 -8.48 3.02 38.72
N SER A 213 -8.16 2.60 39.92
CA SER A 213 -7.76 1.23 40.28
C SER A 213 -8.86 0.19 39.98
N ASP A 214 -10.14 0.61 39.99
CA ASP A 214 -11.32 -0.18 39.68
C ASP A 214 -11.67 -0.22 38.18
N ALA A 215 -10.80 0.37 37.29
CA ALA A 215 -11.05 0.44 35.87
C ALA A 215 -11.46 -0.91 35.26
N THR A 216 -12.56 -0.90 34.49
CA THR A 216 -13.04 -2.09 33.77
C THR A 216 -12.22 -2.34 32.49
N LEU A 217 -12.35 -3.56 31.95
CA LEU A 217 -11.67 -3.90 30.67
C LEU A 217 -12.14 -2.98 29.52
N GLU A 218 -13.44 -2.72 29.43
CA GLU A 218 -14.01 -1.86 28.40
C GLU A 218 -13.50 -0.42 28.46
N GLN A 219 -13.25 0.09 29.67
CA GLN A 219 -12.65 1.42 29.85
C GLN A 219 -11.20 1.44 29.37
N LEU A 220 -10.41 0.40 29.69
CA LEU A 220 -9.03 0.26 29.21
C LEU A 220 -8.96 0.08 27.70
N MET A 221 -9.88 -0.68 27.12
CA MET A 221 -9.96 -0.88 25.66
C MET A 221 -10.35 0.38 24.87
N ARG A 222 -10.79 1.45 25.51
CA ARG A 222 -10.91 2.76 24.85
C ARG A 222 -9.55 3.37 24.54
N TYR A 223 -8.53 3.10 25.36
CA TYR A 223 -7.16 3.57 25.18
C TYR A 223 -6.30 2.58 24.37
N VAL A 224 -6.47 1.26 24.59
CA VAL A 224 -5.78 0.18 23.85
C VAL A 224 -6.85 -0.65 23.15
N PRO A 225 -7.35 -0.20 21.99
CA PRO A 225 -8.45 -0.88 21.31
C PRO A 225 -8.07 -2.23 20.70
N GLY A 226 -6.79 -2.49 20.49
CA GLY A 226 -6.24 -3.73 19.95
C GLY A 226 -4.75 -3.65 19.63
N PRO A 227 -4.15 -4.76 19.19
CA PRO A 227 -2.75 -4.81 18.75
C PRO A 227 -2.39 -3.79 17.67
N ASP A 228 -1.10 -3.46 17.60
CA ASP A 228 -0.51 -2.57 16.59
C ASP A 228 0.74 -3.23 16.01
N TRP A 229 0.59 -3.83 14.82
CA TRP A 229 1.65 -4.60 14.19
C TRP A 229 2.75 -3.70 13.64
N PRO A 230 4.01 -4.11 13.69
CA PRO A 230 5.12 -3.42 13.05
C PRO A 230 4.93 -3.24 11.54
N THR A 231 4.30 -4.21 10.88
CA THR A 231 4.07 -4.28 9.42
C THR A 231 2.74 -3.67 8.97
N GLY A 232 1.91 -3.15 9.91
CA GLY A 232 0.60 -2.59 9.57
C GLY A 232 -0.48 -3.64 9.33
N GLY A 233 -1.23 -3.50 8.24
CA GLY A 233 -2.37 -4.37 7.92
C GLY A 233 -3.66 -3.98 8.63
N THR A 234 -4.73 -4.77 8.41
CA THR A 234 -6.06 -4.51 8.95
C THR A 234 -6.54 -5.68 9.80
N ILE A 235 -6.91 -5.44 11.04
CA ILE A 235 -7.54 -6.43 11.91
C ILE A 235 -9.05 -6.31 11.75
N ILE A 236 -9.73 -7.45 11.49
CA ILE A 236 -11.17 -7.54 11.27
C ILE A 236 -11.84 -8.17 12.48
N GLY A 237 -12.74 -7.42 13.13
CA GLY A 237 -13.46 -7.83 14.34
C GLY A 237 -12.61 -7.73 15.62
N ARG A 238 -13.26 -7.45 16.76
CA ARG A 238 -12.59 -7.27 18.06
C ARG A 238 -12.95 -8.31 19.11
N ASP A 239 -13.79 -9.29 18.80
CA ASP A 239 -14.22 -10.28 19.79
C ASP A 239 -13.05 -11.10 20.32
N GLY A 240 -12.18 -11.58 19.43
CA GLY A 240 -10.95 -12.31 19.81
C GLY A 240 -9.95 -11.43 20.60
N ILE A 241 -9.91 -10.12 20.32
CA ILE A 241 -9.12 -9.17 21.11
C ILE A 241 -9.70 -9.02 22.52
N ARG A 242 -11.02 -8.83 22.63
CA ARG A 242 -11.72 -8.71 23.91
C ARG A 242 -11.53 -9.95 24.76
N GLU A 243 -11.65 -11.14 24.16
CA GLU A 243 -11.39 -12.41 24.83
C GLU A 243 -9.94 -12.51 25.32
N ALA A 244 -8.95 -12.18 24.45
CA ALA A 244 -7.54 -12.19 24.81
C ALA A 244 -7.21 -11.21 25.94
N TYR A 245 -7.81 -10.02 25.93
CA TYR A 245 -7.60 -9.01 26.96
C TYR A 245 -8.30 -9.34 28.28
N ALA A 246 -9.39 -10.13 28.24
CA ALA A 246 -10.07 -10.61 29.43
C ALA A 246 -9.36 -11.82 30.04
N THR A 247 -9.00 -12.82 29.25
CA THR A 247 -8.57 -14.15 29.72
C THR A 247 -7.09 -14.46 29.47
N GLY A 248 -6.38 -13.62 28.72
CA GLY A 248 -5.04 -13.88 28.23
C GLY A 248 -4.97 -14.77 26.98
N ARG A 249 -6.10 -15.24 26.43
CA ARG A 249 -6.18 -16.10 25.25
C ARG A 249 -7.26 -15.63 24.31
N GLY A 250 -6.96 -15.60 23.01
CA GLY A 250 -7.93 -15.24 21.96
C GLY A 250 -7.29 -15.31 20.59
N THR A 251 -8.10 -15.31 19.54
CA THR A 251 -7.62 -15.36 18.16
C THR A 251 -8.16 -14.15 17.39
N LEU A 252 -7.27 -13.48 16.68
CA LEU A 252 -7.62 -12.33 15.86
C LEU A 252 -7.19 -12.56 14.41
N THR A 253 -7.95 -12.01 13.49
CA THR A 253 -7.71 -12.14 12.04
C THR A 253 -7.12 -10.85 11.50
N THR A 254 -5.97 -10.94 10.84
CA THR A 254 -5.31 -9.83 10.17
C THR A 254 -5.33 -10.04 8.67
N ARG A 255 -5.73 -9.00 7.92
CA ARG A 255 -5.67 -8.94 6.46
C ARG A 255 -4.58 -8.00 6.00
N ALA A 256 -3.96 -8.34 4.87
CA ALA A 256 -3.08 -7.48 4.12
C ALA A 256 -3.78 -6.19 3.69
N ALA A 257 -3.06 -5.07 3.62
CA ALA A 257 -3.55 -3.87 2.96
C ALA A 257 -3.38 -4.02 1.44
N THR A 258 -4.49 -3.89 0.72
CA THR A 258 -4.53 -4.10 -0.73
C THR A 258 -5.33 -3.00 -1.42
N HIS A 259 -4.96 -2.69 -2.66
CA HIS A 259 -5.76 -1.84 -3.55
C HIS A 259 -5.64 -2.33 -4.99
N ILE A 260 -6.56 -1.89 -5.85
CA ILE A 260 -6.59 -2.28 -7.26
C ILE A 260 -5.97 -1.14 -8.07
N GLU A 261 -5.01 -1.47 -8.92
CA GLU A 261 -4.35 -0.55 -9.85
C GLU A 261 -4.49 -1.04 -11.29
N HIS A 262 -4.48 -0.11 -12.25
CA HIS A 262 -4.22 -0.39 -13.65
C HIS A 262 -2.70 -0.40 -13.88
N VAL A 263 -2.11 -1.58 -14.03
CA VAL A 263 -0.65 -1.72 -14.33
C VAL A 263 -0.35 -1.34 -15.77
N THR A 264 -1.29 -1.61 -16.67
CA THR A 264 -1.30 -1.14 -18.06
C THR A 264 -2.72 -0.75 -18.42
N ALA A 265 -2.91 -0.04 -19.55
CA ALA A 265 -4.24 0.32 -20.04
C ALA A 265 -5.22 -0.88 -20.18
N ARG A 266 -4.71 -2.13 -20.22
CA ARG A 266 -5.48 -3.36 -20.40
C ARG A 266 -5.46 -4.32 -19.23
N LYS A 267 -4.58 -4.11 -18.23
CA LYS A 267 -4.38 -5.05 -17.13
C LYS A 267 -4.63 -4.38 -15.79
N GLN A 268 -5.55 -4.92 -15.03
CA GLN A 268 -5.73 -4.62 -13.62
C GLN A 268 -4.88 -5.56 -12.78
N ALA A 269 -4.41 -5.07 -11.66
CA ALA A 269 -3.72 -5.87 -10.67
C ALA A 269 -4.18 -5.52 -9.25
N ILE A 270 -4.11 -6.51 -8.38
CA ILE A 270 -4.20 -6.31 -6.94
C ILE A 270 -2.79 -6.01 -6.44
N VAL A 271 -2.59 -4.84 -5.84
CA VAL A 271 -1.32 -4.44 -5.25
C VAL A 271 -1.42 -4.56 -3.74
N VAL A 272 -0.47 -5.30 -3.15
CA VAL A 272 -0.36 -5.50 -1.70
C VAL A 272 0.73 -4.58 -1.18
N THR A 273 0.41 -3.72 -0.22
CA THR A 273 1.33 -2.73 0.38
C THR A 273 1.72 -3.06 1.81
N GLU A 274 0.89 -3.84 2.53
CA GLU A 274 1.18 -4.29 3.88
C GLU A 274 0.76 -5.75 4.03
N LEU A 275 1.53 -6.54 4.76
CA LEU A 275 1.28 -7.95 5.00
C LEU A 275 0.91 -8.20 6.47
N PRO A 276 0.19 -9.30 6.77
CA PRO A 276 -0.01 -9.75 8.14
C PRO A 276 1.33 -9.94 8.87
N TYR A 277 1.30 -9.76 10.20
CA TYR A 277 2.48 -9.82 11.04
C TYR A 277 3.26 -11.13 10.85
N MET A 278 4.58 -11.04 10.61
CA MET A 278 5.50 -12.15 10.39
C MET A 278 5.21 -13.00 9.12
N VAL A 279 4.51 -12.43 8.14
CA VAL A 279 4.32 -13.04 6.81
C VAL A 279 5.26 -12.37 5.81
N GLY A 280 6.09 -13.17 5.11
CA GLY A 280 7.00 -12.69 4.07
C GLY A 280 6.39 -12.70 2.68
N PRO A 281 6.85 -11.82 1.76
CA PRO A 281 6.43 -11.77 0.36
C PRO A 281 6.59 -13.08 -0.39
N GLU A 282 7.73 -13.77 -0.24
CA GLU A 282 8.00 -15.03 -0.96
C GLU A 282 7.00 -16.12 -0.60
N LYS A 283 6.64 -16.24 0.68
CA LYS A 283 5.64 -17.18 1.16
C LYS A 283 4.26 -16.95 0.54
N VAL A 284 3.90 -15.67 0.32
CA VAL A 284 2.63 -15.30 -0.34
C VAL A 284 2.67 -15.73 -1.80
N ILE A 285 3.74 -15.41 -2.53
CA ILE A 285 3.91 -15.75 -3.95
C ILE A 285 3.95 -17.26 -4.15
N GLU A 286 4.66 -17.99 -3.30
CA GLU A 286 4.69 -19.45 -3.32
C GLU A 286 3.27 -20.03 -3.19
N ARG A 287 2.48 -19.55 -2.21
CA ARG A 287 1.11 -20.01 -2.00
C ARG A 287 0.18 -19.64 -3.15
N ILE A 288 0.36 -18.47 -3.77
CA ILE A 288 -0.36 -18.10 -4.99
C ILE A 288 -0.02 -19.07 -6.13
N SER A 289 1.28 -19.32 -6.37
CA SER A 289 1.73 -20.25 -7.41
C SER A 289 1.17 -21.66 -7.22
N ASP A 290 1.22 -22.17 -6.01
CA ASP A 290 0.66 -23.48 -5.66
C ASP A 290 -0.87 -23.50 -5.81
N GLY A 291 -1.55 -22.42 -5.41
CA GLY A 291 -2.99 -22.27 -5.56
C GLY A 291 -3.42 -22.31 -7.04
N VAL A 292 -2.69 -21.60 -7.90
CA VAL A 292 -2.95 -21.59 -9.36
C VAL A 292 -2.66 -22.95 -9.98
N LYS A 293 -1.53 -23.59 -9.66
CA LYS A 293 -1.16 -24.94 -10.16
C LYS A 293 -2.21 -25.98 -9.76
N ASN A 294 -2.72 -25.91 -8.54
CA ASN A 294 -3.71 -26.85 -8.00
C ASN A 294 -5.16 -26.45 -8.33
N ARG A 295 -5.39 -25.45 -9.17
CA ARG A 295 -6.71 -24.91 -9.57
C ARG A 295 -7.59 -24.50 -8.38
N LYS A 296 -6.98 -24.04 -7.29
CA LYS A 296 -7.67 -23.45 -6.13
C LYS A 296 -7.82 -21.94 -6.26
N LEU A 297 -6.96 -21.32 -7.05
CA LEU A 297 -6.99 -19.91 -7.40
C LEU A 297 -7.13 -19.78 -8.92
N GLU A 298 -8.13 -19.03 -9.35
CA GLU A 298 -8.39 -18.72 -10.74
C GLU A 298 -8.34 -17.20 -10.98
N GLY A 299 -8.18 -16.77 -12.22
CA GLY A 299 -8.19 -15.35 -12.60
C GLY A 299 -6.84 -14.63 -12.44
N ILE A 300 -5.75 -15.32 -12.04
CA ILE A 300 -4.41 -14.73 -11.86
C ILE A 300 -3.57 -15.04 -13.10
N SER A 301 -2.94 -13.99 -13.69
CA SER A 301 -1.99 -14.12 -14.81
C SER A 301 -0.53 -14.15 -14.36
N GLY A 302 -0.18 -13.45 -13.28
CA GLY A 302 1.16 -13.39 -12.71
C GLY A 302 1.15 -12.81 -11.30
N ALA A 303 2.21 -13.06 -10.53
CA ALA A 303 2.45 -12.44 -9.24
C ALA A 303 3.94 -12.10 -9.13
N PHE A 304 4.25 -10.85 -8.79
CA PHE A 304 5.61 -10.30 -8.77
C PHE A 304 5.87 -9.56 -7.47
N ASP A 305 7.04 -9.78 -6.89
CA ASP A 305 7.54 -8.98 -5.77
C ASP A 305 8.36 -7.79 -6.31
N LEU A 306 7.88 -6.59 -6.04
CA LEU A 306 8.53 -5.33 -6.36
C LEU A 306 8.90 -4.55 -5.08
N THR A 307 9.02 -5.25 -3.95
CA THR A 307 9.40 -4.69 -2.66
C THR A 307 10.79 -4.09 -2.71
N ASP A 308 10.93 -2.83 -2.32
CA ASP A 308 12.21 -2.15 -2.22
C ASP A 308 12.29 -1.26 -0.96
N ARG A 309 13.48 -0.67 -0.69
CA ARG A 309 13.72 0.18 0.49
C ARG A 309 13.05 1.54 0.41
N HIS A 310 12.67 2.01 -0.78
CA HIS A 310 12.08 3.33 -1.00
C HIS A 310 10.56 3.28 -0.96
N ASN A 311 9.97 2.27 -1.59
CA ASN A 311 8.52 2.12 -1.73
C ASN A 311 7.90 1.19 -0.67
N GLY A 312 8.72 0.46 0.10
CA GLY A 312 8.24 -0.54 1.05
C GLY A 312 7.74 -1.82 0.36
N THR A 313 6.86 -2.55 1.03
CA THR A 313 6.26 -3.79 0.51
C THR A 313 5.38 -3.47 -0.70
N ARG A 314 5.63 -4.12 -1.84
CA ARG A 314 4.85 -4.00 -3.05
C ARG A 314 4.81 -5.33 -3.80
N ILE A 315 3.73 -6.10 -3.60
CA ILE A 315 3.46 -7.33 -4.36
C ILE A 315 2.38 -7.01 -5.36
N VAL A 316 2.65 -7.25 -6.65
CA VAL A 316 1.71 -7.00 -7.76
C VAL A 316 1.16 -8.33 -8.26
N ILE A 317 -0.16 -8.53 -8.13
CA ILE A 317 -0.87 -9.73 -8.56
C ILE A 317 -1.73 -9.35 -9.77
N GLU A 318 -1.27 -9.68 -10.97
CA GLU A 318 -1.96 -9.37 -12.22
C GLU A 318 -3.19 -10.26 -12.41
N ILE A 319 -4.30 -9.65 -12.78
CA ILE A 319 -5.59 -10.31 -13.01
C ILE A 319 -5.78 -10.60 -14.50
N LYS A 320 -6.32 -11.77 -14.82
CA LYS A 320 -6.72 -12.12 -16.20
C LYS A 320 -7.93 -11.29 -16.60
N THR A 321 -7.94 -10.81 -17.85
CA THR A 321 -9.07 -10.09 -18.42
C THR A 321 -10.39 -10.85 -18.25
N GLY A 322 -11.44 -10.16 -17.84
CA GLY A 322 -12.76 -10.72 -17.62
C GLY A 322 -13.00 -11.32 -16.23
N PHE A 323 -12.01 -11.27 -15.32
CA PHE A 323 -12.19 -11.64 -13.92
C PHE A 323 -12.37 -10.39 -13.06
N ASP A 324 -13.23 -10.49 -12.05
CA ASP A 324 -13.42 -9.43 -11.06
C ASP A 324 -12.26 -9.44 -10.04
N PRO A 325 -11.44 -8.38 -9.91
CA PRO A 325 -10.36 -8.31 -8.94
C PRO A 325 -10.80 -8.51 -7.49
N HIS A 326 -12.01 -8.04 -7.11
CA HIS A 326 -12.52 -8.19 -5.75
C HIS A 326 -12.86 -9.65 -5.43
N ALA A 327 -13.50 -10.35 -6.36
CA ALA A 327 -13.81 -11.76 -6.21
C ALA A 327 -12.54 -12.64 -6.17
N VAL A 328 -11.51 -12.29 -6.97
CA VAL A 328 -10.19 -12.94 -6.89
C VAL A 328 -9.51 -12.65 -5.56
N LEU A 329 -9.62 -11.43 -5.03
CA LEU A 329 -9.05 -11.07 -3.72
C LEU A 329 -9.67 -11.88 -2.58
N VAL A 330 -10.98 -12.15 -2.63
CA VAL A 330 -11.67 -13.04 -1.66
C VAL A 330 -11.05 -14.44 -1.66
N GLN A 331 -10.77 -15.01 -2.85
CA GLN A 331 -10.08 -16.30 -2.93
C GLN A 331 -8.64 -16.22 -2.39
N LEU A 332 -7.93 -15.14 -2.67
CA LEU A 332 -6.58 -14.92 -2.15
C LEU A 332 -6.57 -14.89 -0.61
N PHE A 333 -7.49 -14.18 0.03
CA PHE A 333 -7.62 -14.19 1.49
C PHE A 333 -7.93 -15.58 2.06
N LYS A 334 -8.73 -16.38 1.36
CA LYS A 334 -9.09 -17.73 1.80
C LYS A 334 -7.97 -18.76 1.65
N HIS A 335 -7.12 -18.63 0.65
CA HIS A 335 -6.17 -19.66 0.25
C HIS A 335 -4.69 -19.27 0.40
N THR A 336 -4.39 -18.03 0.78
CA THR A 336 -3.03 -17.52 0.93
C THR A 336 -2.85 -16.79 2.27
N PRO A 337 -1.60 -16.55 2.72
CA PRO A 337 -1.32 -15.78 3.93
C PRO A 337 -1.59 -14.27 3.83
N LEU A 338 -2.26 -13.79 2.77
CA LEU A 338 -2.79 -12.41 2.73
C LEU A 338 -3.85 -12.16 3.81
N GLN A 339 -4.47 -13.22 4.33
CA GLN A 339 -5.20 -13.23 5.58
C GLN A 339 -4.62 -14.31 6.48
N ASP A 340 -4.24 -13.94 7.70
CA ASP A 340 -3.69 -14.88 8.69
C ASP A 340 -4.30 -14.63 10.06
N ASN A 341 -4.31 -15.69 10.87
CA ASN A 341 -4.86 -15.68 12.22
C ASN A 341 -3.71 -15.67 13.23
N PHE A 342 -3.75 -14.71 14.16
CA PHE A 342 -2.81 -14.64 15.27
C PHE A 342 -3.50 -15.13 16.55
N ALA A 343 -3.03 -16.26 17.08
CA ALA A 343 -3.53 -16.78 18.35
C ALA A 343 -2.72 -16.18 19.51
N MET A 344 -3.35 -15.25 20.25
CA MET A 344 -2.76 -14.69 21.47
C MET A 344 -2.77 -15.71 22.60
N ASN A 345 -1.66 -15.79 23.32
CA ASN A 345 -1.50 -16.55 24.57
C ASN A 345 -0.55 -15.78 25.47
N ASN A 346 -1.08 -14.94 26.35
CA ASN A 346 -0.34 -13.96 27.13
C ASN A 346 0.26 -14.57 28.38
N VAL A 347 1.26 -15.45 28.21
CA VAL A 347 1.96 -16.11 29.33
C VAL A 347 3.29 -15.39 29.56
N ALA A 348 3.54 -14.94 30.79
CA ALA A 348 4.82 -14.40 31.23
C ALA A 348 5.11 -14.78 32.69
N LEU A 349 6.34 -14.50 33.15
CA LEU A 349 6.74 -14.75 34.53
C LEU A 349 6.35 -13.56 35.42
N VAL A 350 5.58 -13.83 36.45
CA VAL A 350 5.25 -12.88 37.54
C VAL A 350 5.83 -13.46 38.81
N GLU A 351 6.73 -12.74 39.45
CA GLU A 351 7.45 -13.22 40.66
C GLU A 351 8.05 -14.63 40.49
N GLY A 352 8.60 -14.88 39.29
CA GLY A 352 9.18 -16.19 38.97
C GLY A 352 8.17 -17.30 38.73
N ARG A 353 6.88 -17.04 38.53
CA ARG A 353 5.84 -18.04 38.23
C ARG A 353 5.19 -17.77 36.88
N PRO A 354 4.99 -18.77 36.00
CA PRO A 354 4.25 -18.59 34.78
C PRO A 354 2.79 -18.22 35.07
N HIS A 355 2.33 -17.13 34.50
CA HIS A 355 0.96 -16.62 34.67
C HIS A 355 0.36 -16.23 33.31
N THR A 356 -0.92 -16.60 33.07
CA THR A 356 -1.65 -16.14 31.89
C THR A 356 -2.45 -14.91 32.26
N MET A 357 -2.17 -13.77 31.60
CA MET A 357 -2.65 -12.46 32.04
C MET A 357 -3.54 -11.79 31.02
N GLY A 358 -4.59 -11.14 31.50
CA GLY A 358 -5.36 -10.17 30.73
C GLY A 358 -4.64 -8.81 30.64
N LEU A 359 -5.20 -7.88 29.86
CA LEU A 359 -4.63 -6.54 29.63
C LEU A 359 -4.44 -5.77 30.95
N LYS A 360 -5.47 -5.73 31.81
CA LYS A 360 -5.42 -4.99 33.07
C LYS A 360 -4.27 -5.48 33.96
N GLU A 361 -4.11 -6.78 34.07
CA GLU A 361 -3.08 -7.41 34.91
C GLU A 361 -1.68 -7.13 34.37
N MET A 362 -1.45 -7.22 33.05
CA MET A 362 -0.16 -6.87 32.44
C MET A 362 0.23 -5.39 32.69
N LEU A 363 -0.75 -4.48 32.58
CA LEU A 363 -0.55 -3.06 32.91
C LEU A 363 -0.20 -2.85 34.38
N GLN A 364 -0.94 -3.54 35.29
CA GLN A 364 -0.72 -3.42 36.72
C GLN A 364 0.70 -3.86 37.13
N VAL A 365 1.13 -5.03 36.65
CA VAL A 365 2.47 -5.56 36.95
C VAL A 365 3.58 -4.58 36.54
N TRP A 366 3.45 -3.98 35.35
CA TRP A 366 4.42 -3.00 34.88
C TRP A 366 4.36 -1.69 35.68
N VAL A 367 3.19 -1.16 35.99
CA VAL A 367 3.01 0.05 36.80
C VAL A 367 3.63 -0.14 38.20
N ASP A 368 3.34 -1.29 38.86
CA ASP A 368 3.88 -1.57 40.16
C ASP A 368 5.41 -1.73 40.15
N HIS A 369 5.97 -2.34 39.09
CA HIS A 369 7.42 -2.36 38.87
C HIS A 369 7.99 -0.94 38.73
N ARG A 370 7.37 -0.06 37.98
CA ARG A 370 7.83 1.35 37.86
C ARG A 370 7.77 2.08 39.19
N ARG A 371 6.74 1.88 39.99
CA ARG A 371 6.67 2.45 41.34
C ARG A 371 7.84 1.99 42.22
N VAL A 372 8.18 0.70 42.17
CA VAL A 372 9.34 0.16 42.91
C VAL A 372 10.65 0.76 42.42
N VAL A 373 10.85 0.83 41.10
CA VAL A 373 12.08 1.40 40.52
C VAL A 373 12.26 2.87 40.91
N ILE A 374 11.23 3.68 40.79
CA ILE A 374 11.29 5.12 41.13
C ILE A 374 11.47 5.35 42.64
N ARG A 375 10.83 4.54 43.48
CA ARG A 375 11.03 4.58 44.94
C ARG A 375 12.49 4.29 45.30
N ARG A 376 13.02 3.14 44.85
CA ARG A 376 14.43 2.73 45.11
C ARG A 376 15.42 3.76 44.61
N ARG A 377 15.20 4.26 43.38
CA ARG A 377 16.03 5.35 42.85
C ARG A 377 16.01 6.60 43.70
N SER A 378 14.81 7.01 44.15
CA SER A 378 14.64 8.20 44.99
C SER A 378 15.31 8.02 46.38
N GLU A 379 15.23 6.82 46.93
CA GLU A 379 15.94 6.47 48.15
C GLU A 379 17.46 6.54 47.97
N TYR A 380 17.98 5.94 46.86
CA TYR A 380 19.40 6.00 46.54
C TYR A 380 19.88 7.44 46.32
N ARG A 381 19.16 8.23 45.50
CA ARG A 381 19.50 9.65 45.25
C ARG A 381 19.43 10.47 46.52
N LYS A 382 18.45 10.26 47.39
CA LYS A 382 18.34 10.91 48.68
C LYS A 382 19.52 10.57 49.59
N LYS A 383 19.87 9.27 49.66
CA LYS A 383 21.04 8.82 50.44
C LYS A 383 22.34 9.48 49.94
N LYS A 384 22.57 9.48 48.62
CA LYS A 384 23.74 10.14 48.02
C LYS A 384 23.77 11.63 48.27
N ALA A 385 22.61 12.31 48.16
CA ALA A 385 22.50 13.73 48.43
C ALA A 385 22.78 14.05 49.94
N LEU A 386 22.29 13.22 50.87
CA LEU A 386 22.59 13.36 52.30
C LEU A 386 24.08 13.13 52.62
N GLU A 387 24.68 12.06 52.04
CA GLU A 387 26.14 11.80 52.15
C GLU A 387 26.94 13.01 51.63
N ARG A 388 26.60 13.55 50.50
CA ARG A 388 27.26 14.72 49.89
C ARG A 388 27.02 15.98 50.73
N LEU A 389 25.79 16.25 51.18
CA LEU A 389 25.47 17.41 52.05
C LEU A 389 26.24 17.36 53.33
N HIS A 390 26.44 16.16 53.93
CA HIS A 390 27.22 15.96 55.12
C HIS A 390 28.69 16.40 54.92
N LEU A 391 29.32 16.00 53.82
CA LEU A 391 30.68 16.42 53.47
C LEU A 391 30.78 17.93 53.21
N VAL A 392 29.81 18.49 52.46
CA VAL A 392 29.77 19.94 52.16
C VAL A 392 29.62 20.77 53.42
N LYS A 393 28.83 20.32 54.43
CA LYS A 393 28.72 20.98 55.72
C LYS A 393 30.05 21.01 56.47
N GLY A 394 30.78 19.87 56.51
CA GLY A 394 32.11 19.80 57.11
C GLY A 394 33.14 20.74 56.44
N LEU A 395 33.10 20.78 55.09
CA LEU A 395 33.94 21.70 54.33
C LEU A 395 33.66 23.18 54.62
N LEU A 396 32.38 23.55 54.70
CA LEU A 396 32.01 24.92 55.04
C LEU A 396 32.45 25.33 56.43
N LEU A 397 32.39 24.42 57.44
CA LEU A 397 32.96 24.65 58.78
C LEU A 397 34.45 24.83 58.71
N ALA A 398 35.21 23.99 58.06
CA ALA A 398 36.65 24.10 57.88
C ALA A 398 37.09 25.42 57.17
N MET A 399 36.26 25.91 56.22
CA MET A 399 36.54 27.14 55.51
C MET A 399 36.17 28.41 56.24
N LEU A 400 35.49 28.35 57.40
CA LEU A 400 35.29 29.50 58.28
C LEU A 400 36.60 29.93 58.91
N ASP A 401 37.49 28.99 59.28
CA ASP A 401 38.79 29.26 59.81
C ASP A 401 39.85 28.35 59.15
N ILE A 402 40.21 28.66 57.94
CA ILE A 402 41.13 27.88 57.10
C ILE A 402 42.53 27.90 57.63
N ASP A 403 42.92 29.01 58.24
CA ASP A 403 44.30 29.19 58.84
C ASP A 403 44.47 28.23 59.99
N GLU A 404 43.47 28.07 60.85
CA GLU A 404 43.49 27.11 61.97
C GLU A 404 43.52 25.66 61.46
N VAL A 405 42.76 25.34 60.43
CA VAL A 405 42.78 24.01 59.77
C VAL A 405 44.20 23.68 59.26
N ILE A 406 44.86 24.63 58.59
CA ILE A 406 46.23 24.45 58.06
C ILE A 406 47.22 24.31 59.25
N GLN A 407 47.07 25.10 60.34
CA GLN A 407 47.90 25.02 61.48
C GLN A 407 47.76 23.65 62.19
N VAL A 408 46.54 23.17 62.41
CA VAL A 408 46.30 21.85 63.01
C VAL A 408 46.96 20.73 62.20
N ILE A 409 46.82 20.77 60.86
CA ILE A 409 47.48 19.79 60.01
C ILE A 409 48.99 19.85 60.05
N ARG A 410 49.57 21.03 59.99
CA ARG A 410 51.06 21.22 60.00
C ARG A 410 51.72 20.90 61.32
N THR A 411 50.97 21.03 62.45
CA THR A 411 51.53 20.81 63.83
C THR A 411 51.21 19.41 64.37
N SER A 412 50.56 18.54 63.54
CA SER A 412 50.27 17.15 63.88
C SER A 412 51.42 16.26 63.40
N ASP A 413 51.71 15.20 64.20
CA ASP A 413 52.83 14.28 63.97
C ASP A 413 52.58 13.38 62.76
N ASP A 414 51.37 12.97 62.57
CA ASP A 414 50.92 12.15 61.44
C ASP A 414 49.46 12.47 60.99
N ALA A 415 49.00 11.82 59.99
CA ALA A 415 47.63 12.01 59.41
C ALA A 415 46.52 11.61 60.40
N ASP A 416 46.69 10.58 61.21
CA ASP A 416 45.70 10.12 62.20
C ASP A 416 45.63 11.09 63.41
N ALA A 417 46.73 11.65 63.83
CA ALA A 417 46.79 12.72 64.86
C ALA A 417 46.13 14.01 64.32
N ALA A 418 46.41 14.39 63.07
CA ALA A 418 45.71 15.51 62.37
C ALA A 418 44.20 15.30 62.28
N LYS A 419 43.77 14.12 61.93
CA LYS A 419 42.34 13.74 61.84
C LYS A 419 41.63 13.88 63.20
N SER A 420 42.22 13.29 64.25
CA SER A 420 41.70 13.35 65.64
C SER A 420 41.59 14.78 66.14
N ARG A 421 42.56 15.63 65.85
CA ARG A 421 42.57 17.04 66.25
C ARG A 421 41.57 17.88 65.50
N LEU A 422 41.43 17.65 64.18
CA LEU A 422 40.38 18.31 63.36
C LEU A 422 38.96 17.99 63.87
N MET A 423 38.75 16.74 64.26
CA MET A 423 37.44 16.29 64.81
C MET A 423 37.09 17.06 66.09
N VAL A 424 38.06 17.24 67.00
CA VAL A 424 37.86 17.93 68.27
C VAL A 424 37.73 19.45 68.11
N VAL A 425 38.58 20.08 67.29
CA VAL A 425 38.66 21.55 67.14
C VAL A 425 37.44 22.10 66.36
N PHE A 426 37.02 21.41 65.32
CA PHE A 426 35.95 21.88 64.44
C PHE A 426 34.62 21.11 64.59
N ASP A 427 34.49 20.27 65.63
CA ASP A 427 33.27 19.40 65.82
C ASP A 427 32.91 18.61 64.60
N LEU A 428 33.92 17.99 63.96
CA LEU A 428 33.74 17.18 62.74
C LEU A 428 33.72 15.69 63.13
N ASP A 429 33.00 14.89 62.35
CA ASP A 429 33.10 13.43 62.42
C ASP A 429 34.32 12.92 61.62
N GLU A 430 34.57 11.61 61.75
CA GLU A 430 35.69 10.95 61.11
C GLU A 430 35.70 11.06 59.61
N VAL A 431 34.47 10.93 58.94
CA VAL A 431 34.32 10.98 57.51
C VAL A 431 34.60 12.40 57.01
N GLN A 432 34.11 13.42 57.68
CA GLN A 432 34.33 14.82 57.32
C GLN A 432 35.84 15.22 57.52
N ALA A 433 36.45 14.82 58.65
CA ALA A 433 37.84 15.09 58.89
C ALA A 433 38.80 14.41 57.89
N GLN A 434 38.55 13.15 57.57
CA GLN A 434 39.29 12.42 56.53
C GLN A 434 39.11 13.08 55.13
N TYR A 435 37.90 13.50 54.78
CA TYR A 435 37.63 14.15 53.48
C TYR A 435 38.36 15.52 53.37
N ILE A 436 38.51 16.26 54.48
CA ILE A 436 39.26 17.55 54.55
C ILE A 436 40.73 17.27 54.33
N LEU A 437 41.29 16.21 54.96
CA LEU A 437 42.71 15.83 54.83
C LEU A 437 43.10 15.45 53.43
N ASP A 438 42.18 14.78 52.70
CA ASP A 438 42.38 14.33 51.32
C ASP A 438 42.20 15.44 50.30
N LEU A 439 41.79 16.67 50.72
CA LEU A 439 41.55 17.79 49.84
C LEU A 439 42.79 18.37 49.20
N ARG A 440 42.76 18.67 47.93
CA ARG A 440 43.79 19.44 47.24
C ARG A 440 43.70 20.92 47.68
N LEU A 441 44.78 21.52 48.11
CA LEU A 441 44.86 22.93 48.62
C LEU A 441 44.24 23.98 47.68
N ARG A 442 44.28 23.76 46.38
CA ARG A 442 43.61 24.65 45.37
C ARG A 442 42.08 24.79 45.52
N ARG A 443 41.41 23.87 46.22
CA ARG A 443 39.97 23.92 46.48
C ARG A 443 39.59 24.78 47.70
N LEU A 444 40.52 25.36 48.37
CA LEU A 444 40.31 26.18 49.58
C LEU A 444 40.32 27.69 49.31
N THR A 445 39.88 28.11 48.10
CA THR A 445 39.82 29.54 47.73
C THR A 445 38.48 30.17 48.12
N LYS A 446 38.39 31.52 48.28
CA LYS A 446 37.15 32.26 48.61
C LYS A 446 36.03 32.02 47.54
N MET A 447 36.41 31.83 46.30
CA MET A 447 35.46 31.58 45.23
C MET A 447 34.77 30.21 45.39
N ASN A 448 35.50 29.20 45.88
CA ASN A 448 34.94 27.89 46.16
C ASN A 448 33.95 27.87 47.36
N ARG A 449 34.01 28.80 48.27
CA ARG A 449 33.06 28.90 49.40
C ARG A 449 31.65 29.25 48.89
N ILE A 450 31.52 30.21 47.97
CA ILE A 450 30.23 30.59 47.38
C ILE A 450 29.62 29.42 46.61
N GLU A 451 30.46 28.66 45.87
CA GLU A 451 30.03 27.45 45.16
C GLU A 451 29.56 26.37 46.12
N LEU A 452 30.23 26.15 47.25
CA LEU A 452 29.85 25.18 48.27
C LEU A 452 28.56 25.59 49.03
N GLU A 453 28.34 26.88 49.28
CA GLU A 453 27.11 27.39 49.87
C GLU A 453 25.94 27.18 48.90
N ALA A 454 26.10 27.43 47.59
CA ALA A 454 25.12 27.15 46.57
C ALA A 454 24.85 25.62 46.43
N GLU A 455 25.90 24.78 46.41
CA GLU A 455 25.78 23.32 46.37
C GLU A 455 25.01 22.79 47.61
N ARG A 456 25.31 23.35 48.82
CA ARG A 456 24.56 22.99 50.03
C ARG A 456 23.08 23.26 49.90
N ASP A 457 22.72 24.44 49.38
CA ASP A 457 21.31 24.86 49.29
C ASP A 457 20.59 24.10 48.19
N ASP A 458 21.25 23.76 47.09
CA ASP A 458 20.69 22.87 46.04
C ASP A 458 20.53 21.45 46.54
N LEU A 459 21.48 20.90 47.30
CA LEU A 459 21.33 19.59 47.92
C LEU A 459 20.16 19.52 48.90
N LYS A 460 19.95 20.58 49.71
CA LYS A 460 18.80 20.67 50.61
C LYS A 460 17.49 20.63 49.86
N LYS A 461 17.32 21.45 48.80
CA LYS A 461 16.12 21.45 47.96
C LYS A 461 15.86 20.07 47.35
N ARG A 462 16.90 19.43 46.83
CA ARG A 462 16.80 18.09 46.26
C ARG A 462 16.40 17.04 47.29
N ILE A 463 16.93 17.11 48.51
CA ILE A 463 16.56 16.21 49.63
C ILE A 463 15.11 16.42 50.04
N GLU A 464 14.64 17.67 50.10
CA GLU A 464 13.24 18.00 50.37
C GLU A 464 12.31 17.45 49.33
N GLU A 465 12.64 17.60 48.02
CA GLU A 465 11.87 17.05 46.90
C GLU A 465 11.82 15.53 46.97
N LEU A 466 12.95 14.85 47.06
CA LEU A 466 13.03 13.40 47.19
C LEU A 466 12.30 12.87 48.45
N THR A 467 12.29 13.64 49.54
CA THR A 467 11.54 13.30 50.75
C THR A 467 10.02 13.39 50.49
N ARG A 468 9.58 14.45 49.79
CA ARG A 468 8.17 14.58 49.37
C ARG A 468 7.72 13.43 48.49
N ILE A 469 8.54 13.02 47.48
CA ILE A 469 8.23 11.89 46.58
C ILE A 469 8.08 10.58 47.38
N LEU A 470 8.99 10.35 48.37
CA LEU A 470 8.98 9.13 49.18
C LEU A 470 7.85 9.09 50.21
N ALA A 471 7.35 10.24 50.66
CA ALA A 471 6.32 10.34 51.67
C ALA A 471 4.88 10.24 51.16
N SER A 472 4.65 10.47 49.86
CA SER A 472 3.29 10.47 49.27
C SER A 472 3.22 9.53 48.06
N ALA A 473 2.21 8.67 48.04
CA ALA A 473 1.93 7.80 46.90
C ALA A 473 1.56 8.62 45.68
N GLU A 474 0.82 9.71 45.85
CA GLU A 474 0.38 10.60 44.75
C GLU A 474 1.62 11.32 44.15
N ALA A 475 2.60 11.75 44.97
CA ALA A 475 3.81 12.39 44.48
C ALA A 475 4.69 11.38 43.73
N LEU A 476 4.74 10.13 44.17
CA LEU A 476 5.46 9.05 43.48
C LEU A 476 4.77 8.73 42.13
N ASP A 477 3.44 8.60 42.11
CA ASP A 477 2.67 8.33 40.91
C ASP A 477 2.76 9.48 39.89
N GLN A 478 2.89 10.74 40.36
CA GLN A 478 3.13 11.86 39.46
C GLN A 478 4.47 11.73 38.73
N VAL A 479 5.55 11.35 39.42
CA VAL A 479 6.85 11.13 38.80
C VAL A 479 6.78 9.98 37.79
N VAL A 480 6.08 8.88 38.12
CA VAL A 480 5.85 7.76 37.20
C VAL A 480 5.14 8.24 35.93
N THR A 481 4.09 9.07 36.09
CA THR A 481 3.31 9.61 34.99
C THR A 481 4.15 10.54 34.10
N ASP A 482 4.92 11.44 34.71
CA ASP A 482 5.77 12.39 33.98
C ASP A 482 6.81 11.64 33.11
N GLU A 483 7.43 10.59 33.65
CA GLU A 483 8.40 9.76 32.90
C GLU A 483 7.73 8.93 31.80
N MET A 484 6.50 8.48 32.01
CA MET A 484 5.69 7.84 30.95
C MET A 484 5.43 8.80 29.78
N ASP A 485 5.07 10.06 30.09
CA ASP A 485 4.85 11.07 29.06
C ASP A 485 6.15 11.43 28.32
N GLU A 486 7.27 11.50 29.02
CA GLU A 486 8.57 11.70 28.41
C GLU A 486 8.96 10.53 27.48
N ALA A 487 8.68 9.28 27.86
CA ALA A 487 8.92 8.10 27.04
C ALA A 487 8.08 8.12 25.76
N VAL A 488 6.80 8.52 25.85
CA VAL A 488 5.93 8.69 24.67
C VAL A 488 6.43 9.82 23.77
N ALA A 489 6.85 10.95 24.34
CA ALA A 489 7.38 12.07 23.57
C ALA A 489 8.68 11.71 22.82
N LYS A 490 9.54 10.89 23.41
CA LYS A 490 10.81 10.45 22.81
C LYS A 490 10.66 9.34 21.79
N TRP A 491 9.82 8.33 22.05
CA TRP A 491 9.78 7.07 21.30
C TRP A 491 8.39 6.71 20.75
N GLY A 492 7.37 7.49 21.05
CA GLY A 492 6.01 7.29 20.53
C GLY A 492 5.97 7.46 19.02
N SER A 493 5.07 6.72 18.38
CA SER A 493 4.79 6.84 16.94
C SER A 493 3.30 6.54 16.68
N PRO A 494 2.73 7.06 15.57
CA PRO A 494 1.35 6.78 15.21
C PRO A 494 1.07 5.28 15.07
N ARG A 495 -0.20 4.89 15.27
CA ARG A 495 -0.69 3.54 15.01
C ARG A 495 -0.50 3.19 13.53
N ARG A 496 -0.03 1.98 13.24
CA ARG A 496 0.17 1.44 11.90
C ARG A 496 -0.98 0.55 11.46
N THR A 497 -1.49 -0.30 12.38
CA THR A 497 -2.55 -1.28 12.09
C THR A 497 -3.93 -0.62 12.13
N VAL A 498 -4.75 -0.84 11.09
CA VAL A 498 -6.14 -0.41 11.07
C VAL A 498 -6.99 -1.44 11.82
N LEU A 499 -7.88 -0.98 12.70
CA LEU A 499 -8.82 -1.82 13.42
C LEU A 499 -10.23 -1.56 12.90
N LEU A 500 -10.91 -2.61 12.46
CA LEU A 500 -12.30 -2.55 12.03
C LEU A 500 -13.17 -3.41 12.96
N ASP A 501 -14.23 -2.83 13.49
CA ASP A 501 -15.27 -3.56 14.24
C ASP A 501 -16.45 -3.84 13.33
N ALA A 502 -17.09 -4.97 13.50
CA ALA A 502 -18.30 -5.33 12.77
C ALA A 502 -19.51 -5.03 13.64
N ASP A 503 -20.37 -4.11 13.19
CA ASP A 503 -21.66 -3.87 13.81
C ASP A 503 -22.60 -5.07 13.58
N PRO A 504 -23.69 -5.21 14.36
CA PRO A 504 -24.63 -6.34 14.22
C PRO A 504 -25.28 -6.48 12.84
N ASP A 505 -25.31 -5.41 12.05
CA ASP A 505 -25.80 -5.38 10.67
C ASP A 505 -24.71 -5.76 9.63
N GLY A 506 -23.49 -6.04 10.07
CA GLY A 506 -22.35 -6.38 9.24
C GLY A 506 -21.57 -5.16 8.71
N THR A 507 -21.97 -3.95 9.09
CA THR A 507 -21.23 -2.73 8.71
C THR A 507 -19.89 -2.68 9.44
N LEU A 508 -18.81 -2.40 8.71
CA LEU A 508 -17.46 -2.28 9.27
C LEU A 508 -17.18 -0.82 9.64
N THR A 509 -16.88 -0.58 10.93
CA THR A 509 -16.56 0.76 11.45
C THR A 509 -15.11 0.82 11.95
N PRO A 510 -14.36 1.92 11.68
CA PRO A 510 -12.99 2.06 12.16
C PRO A 510 -12.98 2.38 13.65
N VAL A 511 -12.07 1.75 14.37
CA VAL A 511 -11.89 1.95 15.82
C VAL A 511 -10.65 2.81 16.06
N VAL A 512 -10.84 3.91 16.82
CA VAL A 512 -9.78 4.86 17.16
C VAL A 512 -9.54 4.86 18.66
N ALA A 513 -8.29 4.86 19.10
CA ALA A 513 -7.92 4.94 20.50
C ALA A 513 -8.24 6.32 21.11
N GLN A 514 -8.75 6.35 22.34
CA GLN A 514 -8.98 7.57 23.11
C GLN A 514 -7.61 8.17 23.52
N GLY A 515 -7.43 9.47 23.29
CA GLY A 515 -6.17 10.16 23.62
C GLY A 515 -5.10 10.10 22.53
N ALA A 516 -5.32 9.39 21.43
CA ALA A 516 -4.57 9.62 20.19
C ALA A 516 -4.95 11.02 19.68
N GLY A 517 -3.97 11.94 19.63
CA GLY A 517 -4.19 13.37 19.36
C GLY A 517 -5.20 13.65 18.25
N ALA A 518 -5.73 14.88 18.19
CA ALA A 518 -6.92 15.35 17.46
C ALA A 518 -6.98 15.12 15.93
N SER A 519 -6.27 14.18 15.36
CA SER A 519 -6.47 13.71 14.00
C SER A 519 -7.56 12.65 14.01
N GLY A 520 -8.75 13.04 13.55
CA GLY A 520 -9.87 12.12 13.26
C GLY A 520 -9.41 10.90 12.46
N VAL A 521 -10.33 9.98 12.18
CA VAL A 521 -10.08 8.75 11.40
C VAL A 521 -9.10 9.03 10.26
N SER A 522 -7.94 8.37 10.25
CA SER A 522 -6.91 8.61 9.24
C SER A 522 -7.44 8.31 7.82
N LYS A 523 -6.89 8.97 6.81
CA LYS A 523 -7.27 8.69 5.42
C LYS A 523 -7.10 7.20 5.08
N SER A 524 -6.04 6.56 5.59
CA SER A 524 -5.78 5.13 5.44
C SER A 524 -6.87 4.26 6.09
N ALA A 525 -7.41 4.65 7.26
CA ALA A 525 -8.50 3.92 7.89
C ALA A 525 -9.81 4.04 7.10
N LEU A 526 -10.11 5.22 6.52
CA LEU A 526 -11.27 5.39 5.63
C LEU A 526 -11.13 4.57 4.34
N GLU A 527 -9.94 4.51 3.75
CA GLU A 527 -9.64 3.67 2.59
C GLU A 527 -9.77 2.19 2.92
N ALA A 528 -9.28 1.76 4.09
CA ALA A 528 -9.44 0.39 4.58
C ALA A 528 -10.91 -0.01 4.81
N VAL A 529 -11.74 0.90 5.34
CA VAL A 529 -13.21 0.68 5.48
C VAL A 529 -13.84 0.47 4.11
N LYS A 530 -13.57 1.35 3.15
CA LYS A 530 -14.10 1.21 1.78
C LYS A 530 -13.70 -0.12 1.15
N ALA A 531 -12.41 -0.47 1.24
CA ALA A 531 -11.89 -1.73 0.72
C ALA A 531 -12.55 -2.93 1.40
N ALA A 532 -12.67 -2.92 2.73
CA ALA A 532 -13.27 -4.00 3.50
C ALA A 532 -14.78 -4.16 3.20
N THR A 533 -15.52 -3.07 3.02
CA THR A 533 -16.96 -3.10 2.67
C THR A 533 -17.16 -3.70 1.27
N THR A 534 -16.35 -3.29 0.28
CA THR A 534 -16.39 -3.85 -1.08
C THR A 534 -16.04 -5.35 -1.07
N ILE A 535 -15.06 -5.74 -0.27
CA ILE A 535 -14.67 -7.14 -0.11
C ILE A 535 -15.79 -7.96 0.56
N SER A 536 -16.47 -7.42 1.57
CA SER A 536 -17.58 -8.12 2.25
C SER A 536 -18.75 -8.39 1.32
N SER A 537 -19.08 -7.46 0.40
CA SER A 537 -20.09 -7.72 -0.63
C SER A 537 -19.65 -8.83 -1.59
N ALA A 538 -18.40 -8.78 -2.09
CA ALA A 538 -17.83 -9.82 -2.93
C ALA A 538 -17.73 -11.19 -2.21
N GLU A 539 -17.45 -11.21 -0.90
CA GLU A 539 -17.50 -12.44 -0.08
C GLU A 539 -18.89 -13.07 -0.05
N ALA A 540 -19.94 -12.26 0.08
CA ALA A 540 -21.33 -12.73 0.06
C ALA A 540 -21.69 -13.34 -1.29
N ASP A 541 -21.29 -12.70 -2.41
CA ASP A 541 -21.56 -13.15 -3.77
C ASP A 541 -20.82 -14.46 -4.09
N VAL A 542 -19.53 -14.54 -3.75
CA VAL A 542 -18.72 -15.76 -3.92
C VAL A 542 -19.25 -16.90 -3.02
N ALA A 543 -19.71 -16.61 -1.81
CA ALA A 543 -20.29 -17.62 -0.91
C ALA A 543 -21.64 -18.15 -1.44
N ALA A 544 -22.50 -17.25 -1.97
CA ALA A 544 -23.77 -17.63 -2.59
C ALA A 544 -23.53 -18.52 -3.83
N ALA A 545 -22.58 -18.16 -4.67
CA ALA A 545 -22.20 -18.96 -5.84
C ALA A 545 -21.61 -20.32 -5.46
N ALA A 546 -20.77 -20.38 -4.43
CA ALA A 546 -20.21 -21.63 -3.91
C ALA A 546 -21.29 -22.55 -3.33
N ALA A 547 -22.32 -21.99 -2.66
CA ALA A 547 -23.47 -22.74 -2.17
C ALA A 547 -24.35 -23.28 -3.32
N ALA A 548 -24.54 -22.50 -4.39
CA ALA A 548 -25.24 -22.91 -5.60
C ALA A 548 -24.48 -24.04 -6.32
N ALA A 549 -23.17 -23.90 -6.50
CA ALA A 549 -22.31 -24.91 -7.12
C ALA A 549 -22.33 -26.27 -6.36
N LYS A 550 -22.39 -26.24 -5.03
CA LYS A 550 -22.55 -27.45 -4.20
C LYS A 550 -23.90 -28.16 -4.43
N LYS A 551 -24.96 -27.41 -4.77
CA LYS A 551 -26.28 -27.99 -5.03
C LYS A 551 -26.39 -28.57 -6.43
N THR A 552 -25.71 -28.00 -7.41
CA THR A 552 -25.79 -28.41 -8.85
C THR A 552 -24.70 -29.39 -9.26
N GLY A 553 -23.63 -29.55 -8.46
CA GLY A 553 -22.48 -30.39 -8.82
C GLY A 553 -21.59 -29.84 -9.94
N GLU A 554 -21.85 -28.62 -10.41
CA GLU A 554 -21.13 -28.00 -11.51
C GLU A 554 -20.05 -27.02 -11.00
N GLN A 555 -18.80 -27.33 -11.29
CA GLN A 555 -17.64 -26.48 -11.02
C GLN A 555 -17.69 -25.17 -11.89
N SER A 556 -18.48 -25.15 -12.95
CA SER A 556 -18.66 -24.03 -13.87
C SER A 556 -19.33 -22.80 -13.22
N THR A 557 -20.17 -23.00 -12.21
CA THR A 557 -20.85 -21.93 -11.47
C THR A 557 -19.92 -21.11 -10.59
N LEU A 558 -18.87 -21.70 -10.03
CA LEU A 558 -17.88 -20.98 -9.23
C LEU A 558 -17.00 -20.08 -10.10
N THR A 559 -16.56 -20.60 -11.25
CA THR A 559 -15.79 -19.82 -12.25
C THR A 559 -16.64 -18.69 -12.84
N GLY A 560 -17.97 -18.88 -12.93
CA GLY A 560 -18.94 -17.86 -13.36
C GLY A 560 -18.98 -16.65 -12.42
N ALA A 561 -18.99 -16.88 -11.10
CA ALA A 561 -19.02 -15.82 -10.07
C ALA A 561 -17.73 -15.01 -9.95
N LEU A 562 -16.62 -15.51 -10.48
CA LEU A 562 -15.34 -14.82 -10.52
C LEU A 562 -15.19 -13.91 -11.74
N LYS A 563 -16.08 -14.03 -12.71
CA LYS A 563 -16.08 -13.24 -13.94
C LYS A 563 -17.05 -12.08 -13.78
N ILE A 564 -16.65 -10.93 -14.31
CA ILE A 564 -17.54 -9.77 -14.44
C ILE A 564 -18.80 -10.20 -15.18
N GLU A 565 -19.99 -9.81 -14.71
CA GLU A 565 -21.25 -10.14 -15.34
C GLU A 565 -21.29 -9.66 -16.79
N ASP A 566 -21.90 -10.48 -17.67
CA ASP A 566 -22.02 -10.15 -19.09
C ASP A 566 -23.33 -9.39 -19.33
N GLU A 567 -23.28 -8.08 -19.21
CA GLU A 567 -24.41 -7.19 -19.35
C GLU A 567 -24.38 -6.49 -20.73
N PRO A 568 -25.55 -6.23 -21.35
CA PRO A 568 -25.64 -5.39 -22.52
C PRO A 568 -25.09 -3.99 -22.24
N CYS A 569 -24.25 -3.47 -23.10
CA CYS A 569 -23.70 -2.12 -23.01
C CYS A 569 -23.47 -1.50 -24.37
N VAL A 570 -23.16 -0.22 -24.39
CA VAL A 570 -22.83 0.54 -25.59
C VAL A 570 -21.40 1.07 -25.47
N VAL A 571 -20.60 0.93 -26.52
CA VAL A 571 -19.28 1.55 -26.65
C VAL A 571 -19.40 2.81 -27.48
N MET A 572 -18.82 3.88 -27.03
CA MET A 572 -18.79 5.18 -27.69
C MET A 572 -17.37 5.70 -27.84
N MET A 573 -17.08 6.35 -28.98
CA MET A 573 -15.82 7.04 -29.24
C MET A 573 -16.11 8.47 -29.71
N SER A 574 -15.39 9.46 -29.17
CA SER A 574 -15.52 10.87 -29.52
C SER A 574 -14.56 11.29 -30.65
N ALA A 575 -14.83 12.44 -31.25
CA ALA A 575 -13.94 13.11 -32.22
C ALA A 575 -12.55 13.44 -31.64
N THR A 576 -12.40 13.52 -30.30
CA THR A 576 -11.13 13.74 -29.61
C THR A 576 -10.36 12.46 -29.32
N GLY A 577 -10.89 11.30 -29.72
CA GLY A 577 -10.27 10.00 -29.50
C GLY A 577 -10.56 9.37 -28.14
N LEU A 578 -11.37 9.98 -27.26
CA LEU A 578 -11.82 9.37 -26.01
C LEU A 578 -12.80 8.22 -26.31
N ILE A 579 -12.63 7.11 -25.60
CA ILE A 579 -13.50 5.93 -25.72
C ILE A 579 -13.92 5.44 -24.32
N ALA A 580 -15.18 5.00 -24.21
CA ALA A 580 -15.74 4.46 -22.97
C ALA A 580 -16.93 3.53 -23.26
N ARG A 581 -17.36 2.77 -22.25
CA ARG A 581 -18.62 2.03 -22.27
C ARG A 581 -19.66 2.65 -21.34
N THR A 582 -20.93 2.47 -21.66
CA THR A 582 -22.06 2.93 -20.86
C THR A 582 -23.26 2.02 -21.02
N THR A 583 -24.39 2.36 -20.38
CA THR A 583 -25.63 1.57 -20.46
C THR A 583 -26.29 1.66 -21.87
N PRO A 584 -27.11 0.69 -22.25
CA PRO A 584 -27.83 0.68 -23.56
C PRO A 584 -28.67 1.93 -23.81
N SER A 585 -29.18 2.59 -22.77
CA SER A 585 -29.97 3.83 -22.89
C SER A 585 -29.23 4.99 -23.60
N ALA A 586 -27.90 4.94 -23.69
CA ALA A 586 -27.13 5.92 -24.45
C ALA A 586 -27.44 5.93 -25.94
N MET A 587 -27.86 4.80 -26.51
CA MET A 587 -28.27 4.73 -27.91
C MET A 587 -29.53 5.56 -28.16
N ASP A 588 -30.51 5.53 -27.24
CA ASP A 588 -31.74 6.32 -27.34
C ASP A 588 -31.41 7.82 -27.25
N VAL A 589 -30.52 8.21 -26.32
CA VAL A 589 -30.05 9.61 -26.18
C VAL A 589 -29.31 10.06 -27.45
N PHE A 590 -28.50 9.20 -28.07
CA PHE A 590 -27.82 9.50 -29.32
C PHE A 590 -28.77 9.69 -30.48
N ASN A 591 -29.81 8.87 -30.58
CA ASN A 591 -30.81 8.96 -31.64
C ASN A 591 -31.78 10.13 -31.47
N ALA A 592 -32.01 10.59 -30.22
CA ALA A 592 -32.91 11.70 -29.89
C ALA A 592 -32.23 13.09 -29.95
N ARG A 593 -30.94 13.19 -30.35
CA ARG A 593 -30.21 14.44 -30.45
C ARG A 593 -30.89 15.45 -31.36
N SER A 594 -30.79 16.75 -31.00
CA SER A 594 -31.39 17.84 -31.76
C SER A 594 -30.36 18.92 -32.13
N THR A 595 -30.75 19.84 -33.08
CA THR A 595 -29.87 20.94 -33.51
C THR A 595 -29.64 22.00 -32.44
N SER A 596 -30.47 22.06 -31.38
CA SER A 596 -30.34 23.00 -30.27
C SER A 596 -29.44 22.51 -29.16
N ASP A 597 -28.95 21.25 -29.23
CA ASP A 597 -28.09 20.70 -28.20
C ASP A 597 -26.72 21.33 -28.30
N GLU A 598 -26.30 22.06 -27.22
CA GLU A 598 -24.93 22.53 -27.08
C GLU A 598 -24.02 21.37 -26.74
N ARG A 599 -23.05 21.07 -27.62
CA ARG A 599 -22.08 19.99 -27.42
C ARG A 599 -20.67 20.52 -27.35
N LEU A 600 -19.97 20.12 -26.30
CA LEU A 600 -18.54 20.36 -26.11
C LEU A 600 -17.72 19.35 -26.93
N ARG A 601 -16.42 19.57 -27.04
CA ARG A 601 -15.50 18.74 -27.86
C ARG A 601 -15.55 17.25 -27.52
N ASP A 602 -15.66 16.90 -26.23
CA ASP A 602 -15.63 15.51 -25.75
C ASP A 602 -17.00 14.83 -25.85
N ASP A 603 -18.04 15.56 -26.18
CA ASP A 603 -19.42 15.08 -26.31
C ASP A 603 -19.78 14.80 -27.78
N GLN A 604 -18.84 15.03 -28.71
CA GLN A 604 -19.01 14.79 -30.15
C GLN A 604 -18.68 13.33 -30.47
N ILE A 605 -19.71 12.49 -30.55
CA ILE A 605 -19.57 11.05 -30.73
C ILE A 605 -19.46 10.71 -32.20
N THR A 606 -18.33 10.16 -32.62
CA THR A 606 -18.05 9.73 -34.00
C THR A 606 -18.40 8.26 -34.25
N THR A 607 -18.34 7.44 -33.19
CA THR A 607 -18.62 6.02 -33.26
C THR A 607 -19.44 5.60 -32.06
N ILE A 608 -20.50 4.82 -32.29
CA ILE A 608 -21.34 4.21 -31.25
C ILE A 608 -21.84 2.85 -31.75
N PHE A 609 -21.77 1.83 -30.87
CA PHE A 609 -22.32 0.50 -31.18
C PHE A 609 -22.71 -0.26 -29.93
N GLU A 610 -23.73 -1.13 -30.08
CA GLU A 610 -24.17 -2.04 -29.03
C GLU A 610 -23.28 -3.28 -28.96
N THR A 611 -23.04 -3.74 -27.72
CA THR A 611 -22.20 -4.90 -27.42
C THR A 611 -22.54 -5.44 -26.02
N SER A 612 -21.69 -6.33 -25.48
CA SER A 612 -21.77 -6.76 -24.08
C SER A 612 -20.44 -6.53 -23.33
N THR A 613 -20.48 -6.53 -22.00
CA THR A 613 -19.31 -6.25 -21.16
C THR A 613 -18.16 -7.22 -21.38
N ARG A 614 -18.43 -8.47 -21.77
CA ARG A 614 -17.40 -9.50 -22.04
C ARG A 614 -16.98 -9.60 -23.51
N ALA A 615 -17.63 -8.86 -24.40
CA ALA A 615 -17.35 -8.90 -25.84
C ALA A 615 -15.97 -8.28 -26.17
N THR A 616 -15.51 -8.61 -27.39
CA THR A 616 -14.34 -7.97 -27.99
C THR A 616 -14.75 -6.93 -29.03
N TYR A 617 -13.95 -5.87 -29.17
CA TYR A 617 -14.10 -4.88 -30.22
C TYR A 617 -12.79 -4.63 -30.93
N GLY A 618 -12.83 -4.08 -32.11
CA GLY A 618 -11.66 -3.79 -32.93
C GLY A 618 -11.39 -2.28 -33.01
N LEU A 619 -10.15 -1.86 -32.78
CA LEU A 619 -9.65 -0.50 -33.02
C LEU A 619 -8.93 -0.48 -34.38
N VAL A 620 -9.44 0.33 -35.32
CA VAL A 620 -8.84 0.50 -36.64
C VAL A 620 -7.91 1.70 -36.63
N THR A 621 -6.68 1.52 -37.11
CA THR A 621 -5.65 2.56 -37.09
C THR A 621 -5.41 3.22 -38.45
N SER A 622 -4.80 4.41 -38.43
CA SER A 622 -4.38 5.12 -39.64
C SER A 622 -3.37 4.34 -40.50
N ALA A 623 -2.61 3.43 -39.88
CA ALA A 623 -1.69 2.52 -40.59
C ALA A 623 -2.38 1.29 -41.21
N GLY A 624 -3.70 1.20 -41.15
CA GLY A 624 -4.47 0.09 -41.74
C GLY A 624 -4.36 -1.21 -40.97
N ARG A 625 -4.11 -1.14 -39.66
CA ARG A 625 -4.16 -2.29 -38.73
C ARG A 625 -5.48 -2.27 -37.96
N LEU A 626 -5.91 -3.47 -37.54
CA LEU A 626 -6.93 -3.64 -36.51
C LEU A 626 -6.27 -4.24 -35.28
N VAL A 627 -6.60 -3.69 -34.12
CA VAL A 627 -6.16 -4.17 -32.81
C VAL A 627 -7.40 -4.59 -32.03
N LEU A 628 -7.45 -5.85 -31.58
CA LEU A 628 -8.51 -6.33 -30.70
C LEU A 628 -8.33 -5.78 -29.29
N ALA A 629 -9.44 -5.37 -28.69
CA ALA A 629 -9.52 -4.98 -27.30
C ALA A 629 -10.80 -5.56 -26.67
N HIS A 630 -10.83 -5.63 -25.32
CA HIS A 630 -12.01 -6.14 -24.60
C HIS A 630 -12.84 -4.98 -24.06
N VAL A 631 -14.15 -5.08 -24.18
CA VAL A 631 -15.09 -4.04 -23.70
C VAL A 631 -14.97 -3.84 -22.19
N VAL A 632 -14.64 -4.89 -21.45
CA VAL A 632 -14.42 -4.82 -20.00
C VAL A 632 -13.29 -3.88 -19.59
N ASP A 633 -12.29 -3.67 -20.45
CA ASP A 633 -11.15 -2.79 -20.20
C ASP A 633 -11.50 -1.29 -20.33
N LEU A 634 -12.68 -0.98 -20.90
CA LEU A 634 -13.13 0.40 -21.04
C LEU A 634 -13.72 0.94 -19.73
N PRO A 635 -13.45 2.22 -19.39
CA PRO A 635 -14.14 2.89 -18.30
C PRO A 635 -15.65 2.79 -18.45
N ALA A 636 -16.35 2.41 -17.37
CA ALA A 636 -17.81 2.39 -17.32
C ALA A 636 -18.31 3.79 -16.91
N LEU A 637 -18.98 4.50 -17.81
CA LEU A 637 -19.62 5.78 -17.51
C LEU A 637 -21.06 5.55 -17.03
N PRO A 638 -21.55 6.33 -16.06
CA PRO A 638 -22.94 6.23 -15.60
C PRO A 638 -23.91 6.59 -16.72
N ALA A 639 -25.14 6.07 -16.63
CA ALA A 639 -26.24 6.50 -17.49
C ALA A 639 -26.49 8.01 -17.31
N ALA A 640 -26.44 8.78 -18.38
CA ALA A 640 -26.61 10.22 -18.34
C ALA A 640 -27.71 10.67 -19.32
N ALA A 641 -28.38 11.76 -18.98
CA ALA A 641 -29.36 12.40 -19.87
C ALA A 641 -28.72 13.05 -21.10
N THR A 642 -27.42 13.34 -21.04
CA THR A 642 -26.58 13.87 -22.11
C THR A 642 -25.36 13.00 -22.29
N LEU A 643 -24.97 12.75 -23.55
CA LEU A 643 -23.77 11.94 -23.84
C LEU A 643 -22.52 12.78 -23.58
N SER A 644 -21.66 12.32 -22.68
CA SER A 644 -20.33 12.91 -22.46
C SER A 644 -19.31 11.81 -22.25
N LEU A 645 -18.18 11.93 -22.95
CA LEU A 645 -17.03 11.02 -22.76
C LEU A 645 -15.98 11.57 -21.79
N LYS A 646 -16.33 12.59 -21.02
CA LYS A 646 -15.46 13.09 -19.93
C LYS A 646 -15.31 12.00 -18.89
N GLY A 647 -14.09 11.44 -18.79
CA GLY A 647 -13.81 10.25 -17.95
C GLY A 647 -13.55 8.99 -18.77
N GLY A 648 -13.63 9.05 -20.09
CA GLY A 648 -13.13 8.02 -21.00
C GLY A 648 -11.60 8.00 -21.06
N VAL A 649 -11.07 6.98 -21.71
CA VAL A 649 -9.62 6.79 -21.95
C VAL A 649 -9.29 7.13 -23.40
N GLN A 650 -8.07 7.61 -23.68
CA GLN A 650 -7.63 7.81 -25.06
C GLN A 650 -7.50 6.46 -25.78
N ALA A 651 -8.14 6.32 -26.94
CA ALA A 651 -8.11 5.07 -27.69
C ALA A 651 -6.68 4.66 -28.12
N ASP A 652 -5.81 5.63 -28.34
CA ASP A 652 -4.39 5.41 -28.67
C ASP A 652 -3.60 4.75 -27.50
N GLU A 653 -3.97 5.02 -26.27
CA GLU A 653 -3.36 4.37 -25.08
C GLU A 653 -3.69 2.88 -25.00
N LEU A 654 -4.89 2.49 -25.45
CA LEU A 654 -5.35 1.08 -25.44
C LEU A 654 -4.56 0.17 -26.39
N ILE A 655 -3.97 0.74 -27.46
CA ILE A 655 -3.18 -0.05 -28.41
C ILE A 655 -1.68 -0.03 -28.11
N GLY A 656 -1.28 0.54 -26.96
CA GLY A 656 0.13 0.62 -26.54
C GLY A 656 0.96 1.60 -27.36
N MET A 657 0.31 2.55 -28.03
CA MET A 657 0.99 3.70 -28.65
C MET A 657 1.30 4.72 -27.56
N THR A 658 2.40 4.49 -26.84
CA THR A 658 3.10 5.56 -26.15
C THR A 658 3.62 6.51 -27.22
N GLU A 659 3.57 7.82 -26.94
CA GLU A 659 4.00 8.93 -27.79
C GLU A 659 4.99 8.49 -28.88
N SER A 660 4.47 8.43 -30.12
CA SER A 660 5.30 8.08 -31.27
C SER A 660 6.48 9.04 -31.34
N THR A 661 7.67 8.49 -31.52
CA THR A 661 8.91 9.24 -31.74
C THR A 661 8.89 10.10 -33.04
N ASP A 662 7.77 10.10 -33.77
CA ASP A 662 7.53 10.97 -34.95
C ASP A 662 6.26 11.79 -34.76
N PRO A 663 6.33 13.02 -34.24
CA PRO A 663 5.19 13.90 -33.97
C PRO A 663 4.40 14.33 -35.24
N ILE A 664 4.88 14.02 -36.44
CA ILE A 664 4.25 14.46 -37.70
C ILE A 664 3.45 13.35 -38.37
N ARG A 665 3.71 12.04 -38.06
CA ARG A 665 3.03 10.89 -38.68
C ARG A 665 2.84 9.71 -37.73
N GLY A 666 2.51 9.94 -36.48
CA GLY A 666 2.20 8.85 -35.54
C GLY A 666 0.96 8.05 -35.98
N GLU A 667 1.00 6.73 -35.84
CA GLU A 667 -0.17 5.87 -36.02
C GLU A 667 -1.22 6.26 -34.97
N ARG A 668 -2.49 6.48 -35.39
CA ARG A 668 -3.60 6.88 -34.52
C ARG A 668 -4.80 5.96 -34.70
N VAL A 669 -5.65 5.84 -33.71
CA VAL A 669 -6.94 5.16 -33.83
C VAL A 669 -7.91 6.03 -34.59
N ILE A 670 -8.51 5.47 -35.66
CA ILE A 670 -9.48 6.17 -36.52
C ILE A 670 -10.90 5.88 -36.10
N THR A 671 -11.21 4.63 -35.73
CA THR A 671 -12.57 4.22 -35.35
C THR A 671 -12.52 2.94 -34.53
N ALA A 672 -13.60 2.66 -33.81
CA ALA A 672 -13.87 1.41 -33.13
C ALA A 672 -15.04 0.66 -33.80
N ILE A 673 -14.97 -0.68 -33.80
CA ILE A 673 -16.03 -1.51 -34.37
C ILE A 673 -16.36 -2.72 -33.49
N ALA A 674 -17.63 -3.15 -33.45
CA ALA A 674 -18.00 -4.40 -32.83
C ALA A 674 -17.42 -5.58 -33.63
N MET A 675 -16.84 -6.58 -32.97
CA MET A 675 -16.31 -7.80 -33.62
C MET A 675 -17.29 -8.98 -33.53
N GLU A 676 -18.25 -8.92 -32.62
CA GLU A 676 -19.29 -9.93 -32.41
C GLU A 676 -20.67 -9.30 -32.56
N GLN A 677 -21.70 -10.08 -32.96
CA GLN A 677 -23.08 -9.58 -32.91
C GLN A 677 -23.56 -9.57 -31.45
N PRO A 678 -24.29 -8.51 -30.99
CA PRO A 678 -24.89 -8.52 -29.67
C PRO A 678 -25.83 -9.74 -29.57
N THR A 679 -25.57 -10.60 -28.59
CA THR A 679 -26.50 -11.69 -28.26
C THR A 679 -27.74 -11.06 -27.64
N SER A 680 -28.79 -10.89 -28.43
CA SER A 680 -30.10 -10.50 -27.92
C SER A 680 -30.53 -11.52 -26.87
N GLY A 681 -30.68 -11.05 -25.59
CA GLY A 681 -31.02 -11.88 -24.45
C GLY A 681 -32.21 -12.80 -24.73
N LYS A 682 -31.92 -14.06 -24.94
CA LYS A 682 -32.89 -15.13 -24.81
C LYS A 682 -32.73 -15.74 -23.44
N THR A 683 -33.64 -15.39 -22.55
CA THR A 683 -34.01 -16.16 -21.37
C THR A 683 -34.07 -17.65 -21.73
N SER A 684 -33.32 -18.43 -20.94
CA SER A 684 -33.37 -19.88 -20.95
C SER A 684 -34.80 -20.39 -20.67
N ALA A 685 -35.48 -20.81 -21.70
CA ALA A 685 -36.59 -21.76 -21.58
C ALA A 685 -36.17 -23.00 -22.33
N LYS A 686 -35.98 -24.10 -21.60
CA LYS A 686 -35.92 -25.46 -22.13
C LYS A 686 -37.18 -25.73 -22.93
N ASP A 687 -37.05 -25.99 -24.22
CA ASP A 687 -37.92 -26.87 -24.95
C ASP A 687 -37.07 -27.62 -25.97
N GLU A 688 -36.82 -28.88 -25.64
CA GLU A 688 -36.30 -29.88 -26.54
C GLU A 688 -37.36 -30.18 -27.56
N SER A 689 -37.15 -29.76 -28.81
CA SER A 689 -37.76 -30.39 -29.97
C SER A 689 -36.64 -30.66 -30.99
N GLU A 690 -36.36 -31.96 -31.17
CA GLU A 690 -35.56 -32.51 -32.26
C GLU A 690 -36.12 -32.04 -33.60
N ASP A 691 -35.42 -31.11 -34.27
CA ASP A 691 -35.33 -31.12 -35.72
C ASP A 691 -34.05 -30.40 -36.14
N GLY A 692 -33.18 -31.13 -36.82
CA GLY A 692 -31.83 -30.69 -37.18
C GLY A 692 -31.84 -29.67 -38.33
N GLY A 693 -31.63 -28.43 -37.96
CA GLY A 693 -31.28 -27.32 -38.82
C GLY A 693 -30.45 -26.30 -38.07
N ALA A 694 -29.13 -26.43 -38.17
CA ALA A 694 -28.24 -25.38 -37.70
C ALA A 694 -28.61 -24.09 -38.47
N ALA A 695 -29.23 -23.11 -37.78
CA ALA A 695 -29.40 -21.78 -38.31
C ALA A 695 -27.98 -21.18 -38.53
N GLU A 696 -27.56 -21.11 -39.81
CA GLU A 696 -26.33 -20.41 -40.21
C GLU A 696 -26.39 -19.01 -39.65
N ALA A 697 -25.45 -18.65 -38.75
CA ALA A 697 -25.30 -17.32 -38.23
C ALA A 697 -25.10 -16.36 -39.44
N LYS A 698 -25.95 -15.35 -39.58
CA LYS A 698 -25.87 -14.35 -40.64
C LYS A 698 -24.45 -13.69 -40.56
N PRO A 699 -23.68 -13.70 -41.68
CA PRO A 699 -22.31 -13.15 -41.64
C PRO A 699 -22.36 -11.67 -41.23
N LEU A 700 -21.37 -11.24 -40.45
CA LEU A 700 -21.20 -9.84 -40.02
C LEU A 700 -21.07 -8.93 -41.27
N PRO A 701 -21.70 -7.72 -41.32
CA PRO A 701 -21.49 -6.77 -42.38
C PRO A 701 -20.01 -6.43 -42.59
N SER A 702 -19.54 -6.19 -43.80
CA SER A 702 -18.13 -5.93 -44.10
C SER A 702 -17.66 -4.57 -43.58
N LEU A 703 -16.37 -4.43 -43.26
CA LEU A 703 -15.75 -3.13 -42.95
C LEU A 703 -15.29 -2.47 -44.23
N ALA A 704 -15.83 -1.29 -44.57
CA ALA A 704 -15.36 -0.45 -45.66
C ALA A 704 -14.25 0.51 -45.15
N ILE A 705 -13.10 0.56 -45.83
CA ILE A 705 -11.89 1.30 -45.45
C ILE A 705 -11.53 2.24 -46.61
N GLY A 706 -11.53 3.53 -46.39
CA GLY A 706 -11.14 4.53 -47.38
C GLY A 706 -9.78 5.16 -47.05
N THR A 707 -8.91 5.30 -48.06
CA THR A 707 -7.57 5.85 -47.86
C THR A 707 -7.39 7.27 -48.41
N ARG A 708 -6.35 7.94 -47.98
CA ARG A 708 -5.99 9.30 -48.41
C ARG A 708 -5.71 9.39 -49.90
N ASN A 709 -5.16 8.35 -50.50
CA ASN A 709 -4.90 8.29 -51.96
C ASN A 709 -6.08 7.76 -52.78
N GLY A 710 -7.28 7.68 -52.17
CA GLY A 710 -8.51 7.35 -52.87
C GLY A 710 -8.74 5.88 -53.14
N VAL A 711 -8.08 4.99 -52.39
CA VAL A 711 -8.32 3.55 -52.41
C VAL A 711 -9.50 3.20 -51.52
N ILE A 712 -10.29 2.19 -51.92
CA ILE A 712 -11.39 1.61 -51.14
C ILE A 712 -11.18 0.11 -50.99
N LYS A 713 -11.44 -0.40 -49.79
CA LYS A 713 -11.48 -1.83 -49.51
C LYS A 713 -12.69 -2.20 -48.66
N ARG A 714 -13.30 -3.34 -48.92
CA ARG A 714 -14.24 -3.99 -47.99
C ARG A 714 -13.58 -5.25 -47.46
N TRP A 715 -13.59 -5.40 -46.15
CA TRP A 715 -13.05 -6.57 -45.45
C TRP A 715 -14.14 -7.32 -44.71
N ASN A 716 -14.16 -8.66 -44.76
CA ASN A 716 -15.22 -9.52 -44.22
C ASN A 716 -15.23 -9.64 -42.70
N ARG A 717 -14.33 -8.95 -41.95
CA ARG A 717 -14.21 -8.98 -40.51
C ARG A 717 -13.81 -10.34 -39.92
N GLU A 718 -13.12 -11.17 -40.69
CA GLU A 718 -12.59 -12.46 -40.25
C GLU A 718 -11.35 -12.23 -39.37
N ALA A 719 -11.49 -12.44 -38.04
CA ALA A 719 -10.41 -12.31 -37.10
C ALA A 719 -9.54 -13.58 -37.08
N PRO A 720 -8.22 -13.46 -37.11
CA PRO A 720 -7.34 -14.61 -36.88
C PRO A 720 -7.43 -15.06 -35.42
N THR A 721 -7.41 -16.37 -35.17
CA THR A 721 -7.59 -16.94 -33.82
C THR A 721 -6.38 -16.78 -32.88
N THR A 722 -5.21 -16.41 -33.41
CA THR A 722 -3.94 -16.40 -32.66
C THR A 722 -3.27 -15.03 -32.60
N MET A 723 -3.90 -13.97 -33.12
CA MET A 723 -3.31 -12.63 -33.21
C MET A 723 -4.26 -11.59 -32.60
N ASP A 724 -3.73 -10.73 -31.76
CA ASP A 724 -4.47 -9.59 -31.18
C ASP A 724 -4.37 -8.32 -32.06
N SER A 725 -3.53 -8.32 -33.08
CA SER A 725 -3.37 -7.23 -34.03
C SER A 725 -2.95 -7.76 -35.41
N TRP A 726 -3.58 -7.21 -36.48
CA TRP A 726 -3.27 -7.61 -37.86
C TRP A 726 -3.60 -6.51 -38.86
N PRO A 727 -2.96 -6.48 -40.06
CA PRO A 727 -3.33 -5.56 -41.14
C PRO A 727 -4.70 -5.92 -41.70
N VAL A 728 -5.55 -4.92 -41.93
CA VAL A 728 -6.83 -5.04 -42.58
C VAL A 728 -6.82 -4.48 -44.03
N ILE A 729 -5.76 -3.75 -44.37
CA ILE A 729 -5.46 -3.27 -45.73
C ILE A 729 -3.93 -3.19 -45.88
N ASP A 730 -3.42 -3.54 -47.06
CA ASP A 730 -2.05 -3.36 -47.48
C ASP A 730 -1.87 -1.97 -48.09
N LEU A 731 -1.35 -1.01 -47.33
CA LEU A 731 -1.21 0.39 -47.78
C LEU A 731 0.07 0.56 -48.57
N LYS A 732 0.02 1.39 -49.64
CA LYS A 732 1.22 1.84 -50.36
C LYS A 732 1.99 2.90 -49.55
N ASP A 733 3.27 3.03 -49.86
CA ASP A 733 4.12 4.03 -49.19
C ASP A 733 3.51 5.44 -49.26
N GLY A 734 3.38 6.10 -48.15
CA GLY A 734 2.81 7.44 -48.01
C GLY A 734 1.26 7.51 -48.04
N ASP A 735 0.56 6.38 -48.09
CA ASP A 735 -0.91 6.34 -47.91
C ASP A 735 -1.31 6.08 -46.45
N GLU A 736 -2.50 6.52 -46.08
CA GLU A 736 -3.07 6.26 -44.76
C GLU A 736 -4.60 6.07 -44.84
N VAL A 737 -5.14 5.35 -43.81
CA VAL A 737 -6.59 5.23 -43.68
C VAL A 737 -7.18 6.56 -43.20
N VAL A 738 -8.15 7.09 -43.94
CA VAL A 738 -8.88 8.32 -43.58
C VAL A 738 -9.99 8.02 -42.59
N PHE A 739 -10.79 7.00 -42.93
CA PHE A 739 -11.86 6.49 -42.04
C PHE A 739 -12.22 5.06 -42.43
N ALA A 740 -12.88 4.35 -41.48
CA ALA A 740 -13.42 3.04 -41.73
C ALA A 740 -14.77 2.88 -40.99
N ALA A 741 -15.76 2.28 -41.64
CA ALA A 741 -17.07 2.00 -41.05
C ALA A 741 -17.65 0.71 -41.60
N VAL A 742 -18.57 0.12 -40.85
CA VAL A 742 -19.30 -1.07 -41.27
C VAL A 742 -20.22 -0.70 -42.40
N ALA A 743 -20.30 -1.57 -43.47
CA ALA A 743 -21.10 -1.33 -44.66
C ALA A 743 -21.85 -2.57 -45.09
N GLU A 744 -23.16 -2.41 -45.29
CA GLU A 744 -24.01 -3.37 -46.02
C GLU A 744 -23.94 -3.09 -47.53
N ASP A 745 -24.42 -4.00 -48.37
CA ASP A 745 -24.26 -3.93 -49.82
C ASP A 745 -24.94 -2.70 -50.46
N ASP A 746 -26.08 -2.27 -49.95
CA ASP A 746 -26.87 -1.14 -50.47
C ASP A 746 -26.45 0.23 -49.86
N ASP A 747 -25.56 0.23 -48.86
CA ASP A 747 -25.08 1.48 -48.22
C ASP A 747 -24.25 2.34 -49.20
N ARG A 748 -24.25 3.64 -48.94
CA ARG A 748 -23.49 4.62 -49.73
C ARG A 748 -22.10 4.83 -49.22
N LEU A 749 -21.10 4.58 -50.05
CA LEU A 749 -19.72 4.97 -49.83
C LEU A 749 -19.51 6.36 -50.39
N VAL A 750 -19.01 7.27 -49.58
CA VAL A 750 -18.85 8.69 -49.92
C VAL A 750 -17.41 9.11 -49.78
N PHE A 751 -16.80 9.62 -50.86
CA PHE A 751 -15.48 10.25 -50.87
C PHE A 751 -15.60 11.74 -51.16
N ILE A 752 -14.84 12.54 -50.42
CA ILE A 752 -14.70 13.99 -50.66
C ILE A 752 -13.20 14.28 -50.74
N SER A 753 -12.77 14.90 -51.84
CA SER A 753 -11.38 15.26 -52.07
C SER A 753 -11.07 16.73 -51.76
N SER A 754 -9.82 17.06 -51.48
CA SER A 754 -9.38 18.42 -51.16
C SER A 754 -9.65 19.47 -52.26
N ASP A 755 -9.77 19.04 -53.52
CA ASP A 755 -10.17 19.87 -54.65
C ASP A 755 -11.70 20.05 -54.80
N SER A 756 -12.45 19.74 -53.75
CA SER A 756 -13.93 19.82 -53.66
C SER A 756 -14.67 18.83 -54.57
N SER A 757 -14.08 17.70 -54.99
CA SER A 757 -14.76 16.65 -55.71
C SER A 757 -15.41 15.64 -54.77
N LEU A 758 -16.71 15.36 -54.90
CA LEU A 758 -17.46 14.36 -54.16
C LEU A 758 -17.88 13.20 -55.07
N LEU A 759 -17.56 11.98 -54.68
CA LEU A 759 -18.00 10.76 -55.33
C LEU A 759 -18.80 9.90 -54.37
N THR A 760 -20.02 9.49 -54.74
CA THR A 760 -20.82 8.52 -54.00
C THR A 760 -21.24 7.36 -54.89
N PHE A 761 -21.18 6.14 -54.33
CA PHE A 761 -21.61 4.89 -54.97
C PHE A 761 -22.02 3.85 -53.95
N GLU A 762 -22.74 2.81 -54.36
CA GLU A 762 -23.21 1.73 -53.49
C GLU A 762 -22.05 0.78 -53.12
N ALA A 763 -22.03 0.31 -51.85
CA ALA A 763 -20.97 -0.56 -51.32
C ALA A 763 -20.87 -1.89 -52.09
N LYS A 764 -21.92 -2.41 -52.66
CA LYS A 764 -21.90 -3.62 -53.54
C LYS A 764 -20.96 -3.49 -54.75
N ASN A 765 -20.62 -2.26 -55.18
CA ASN A 765 -19.64 -2.01 -56.24
C ASN A 765 -18.19 -2.30 -55.82
N VAL A 766 -17.95 -2.60 -54.54
CA VAL A 766 -16.68 -2.98 -53.97
C VAL A 766 -16.78 -4.41 -53.41
N ARG A 767 -16.22 -5.36 -54.14
CA ARG A 767 -16.24 -6.75 -53.64
C ARG A 767 -15.42 -6.88 -52.32
N PRO A 768 -15.90 -7.66 -51.35
CA PRO A 768 -15.09 -7.98 -50.16
C PRO A 768 -13.77 -8.67 -50.53
N GLN A 769 -12.72 -8.36 -49.77
CA GLN A 769 -11.36 -8.86 -50.01
C GLN A 769 -10.75 -9.39 -48.68
N GLY A 770 -9.83 -10.32 -48.78
CA GLY A 770 -9.06 -10.81 -47.64
C GLY A 770 -8.14 -9.72 -47.03
N ARG A 771 -7.67 -9.93 -45.81
CA ARG A 771 -6.95 -8.96 -44.97
C ARG A 771 -5.68 -8.37 -45.62
N THR A 772 -4.92 -9.16 -46.39
CA THR A 772 -3.65 -8.74 -47.04
C THR A 772 -3.81 -8.07 -48.41
N ALA A 773 -5.03 -7.82 -48.88
CA ALA A 773 -5.24 -7.14 -50.15
C ALA A 773 -5.12 -5.61 -50.00
N GLY A 774 -4.55 -4.92 -50.98
CA GLY A 774 -4.38 -3.47 -51.04
C GLY A 774 -5.62 -2.65 -51.45
N GLY A 775 -6.80 -3.27 -51.60
CA GLY A 775 -7.99 -2.57 -52.00
C GLY A 775 -8.08 -2.34 -53.52
N MET A 776 -8.94 -1.43 -53.94
CA MET A 776 -9.17 -1.04 -55.34
C MET A 776 -9.41 0.48 -55.47
N ALA A 777 -9.27 1.04 -56.66
CA ALA A 777 -9.53 2.45 -56.88
C ALA A 777 -10.96 2.86 -56.47
N GLY A 778 -11.12 3.76 -55.52
CA GLY A 778 -12.37 4.33 -55.00
C GLY A 778 -12.75 5.58 -55.79
N ILE A 779 -12.02 6.67 -55.64
CA ILE A 779 -12.17 7.93 -56.35
C ILE A 779 -10.95 8.22 -57.22
N LYS A 780 -11.14 8.79 -58.41
CA LYS A 780 -10.01 9.32 -59.24
C LYS A 780 -9.73 10.75 -58.79
N LEU A 781 -8.59 10.96 -58.17
CA LEU A 781 -8.09 12.25 -57.70
C LEU A 781 -7.43 13.07 -58.82
N ALA A 782 -7.57 14.40 -58.80
CA ALA A 782 -6.78 15.30 -59.59
C ALA A 782 -5.31 15.31 -59.12
N GLU A 783 -4.40 15.86 -59.92
CA GLU A 783 -2.98 15.97 -59.53
C GLU A 783 -2.82 16.86 -58.28
N GLY A 784 -2.12 16.36 -57.29
CA GLY A 784 -1.93 17.04 -55.98
C GLY A 784 -3.15 16.96 -55.04
N ALA A 785 -4.33 16.46 -55.45
CA ALA A 785 -5.48 16.31 -54.58
C ALA A 785 -5.41 15.03 -53.74
N ARG A 786 -5.98 15.06 -52.56
CA ARG A 786 -6.08 13.91 -51.61
C ARG A 786 -7.51 13.80 -51.07
N VAL A 787 -7.88 12.62 -50.57
CA VAL A 787 -9.14 12.46 -49.87
C VAL A 787 -9.13 13.24 -48.58
N ALA A 788 -10.07 14.16 -48.40
CA ALA A 788 -10.30 14.97 -47.21
C ALA A 788 -11.28 14.27 -46.23
N ALA A 789 -12.25 13.54 -46.73
CA ALA A 789 -13.18 12.74 -45.92
C ALA A 789 -13.65 11.48 -46.65
N PHE A 790 -13.86 10.42 -45.90
CA PHE A 790 -14.53 9.20 -46.32
C PHE A 790 -15.51 8.74 -45.23
N ASN A 791 -16.68 8.27 -45.56
CA ASN A 791 -17.61 7.62 -44.66
C ASN A 791 -18.60 6.71 -45.40
N VAL A 792 -19.29 5.89 -44.60
CA VAL A 792 -20.42 5.04 -45.07
C VAL A 792 -21.72 5.62 -44.54
N VAL A 793 -22.71 5.75 -45.41
CA VAL A 793 -24.05 6.23 -45.08
C VAL A 793 -25.06 5.10 -45.31
N PRO A 794 -25.83 4.70 -44.28
CA PRO A 794 -26.87 3.68 -44.44
C PRO A 794 -27.88 4.05 -45.53
N ALA A 795 -28.25 3.08 -46.39
CA ALA A 795 -29.14 3.31 -47.54
C ALA A 795 -30.46 4.01 -47.14
N GLY A 796 -31.05 3.60 -46.02
CA GLY A 796 -32.29 4.18 -45.48
C GLY A 796 -32.18 5.59 -44.91
N LYS A 797 -30.94 6.16 -44.81
CA LYS A 797 -30.66 7.49 -44.27
C LYS A 797 -30.13 8.48 -45.30
N VAL A 798 -30.05 8.09 -46.58
CA VAL A 798 -29.55 8.96 -47.68
C VAL A 798 -30.55 10.03 -48.02
N ALA A 799 -31.83 9.69 -48.04
CA ALA A 799 -32.92 10.61 -48.42
C ALA A 799 -33.06 11.74 -47.38
N TRP A 800 -33.29 12.94 -47.85
CA TRP A 800 -33.54 14.10 -47.02
C TRP A 800 -35.03 14.34 -46.84
N THR A 801 -35.53 14.33 -45.62
CA THR A 801 -36.91 14.63 -45.27
C THR A 801 -37.00 16.06 -44.78
N TYR A 802 -38.02 16.79 -45.25
CA TYR A 802 -38.24 18.17 -44.88
C TYR A 802 -39.31 18.27 -43.78
N GLU A 803 -39.07 19.09 -42.77
CA GLU A 803 -40.09 19.51 -41.81
C GLU A 803 -40.25 21.01 -41.94
N GLU A 804 -41.45 21.52 -42.34
CA GLU A 804 -41.83 22.93 -42.35
C GLU A 804 -42.24 23.31 -40.92
N GLY A 805 -41.41 24.14 -40.25
CA GLY A 805 -41.77 24.78 -38.99
C GLY A 805 -42.67 26.02 -39.19
N GLU A 806 -43.41 26.43 -38.13
CA GLU A 806 -44.35 27.56 -38.10
C GLU A 806 -43.79 28.93 -38.60
N ASN A 807 -42.49 29.04 -38.78
CA ASN A 807 -41.80 30.27 -39.24
C ASN A 807 -41.07 30.13 -40.57
N GLY A 808 -41.44 29.11 -41.38
CA GLY A 808 -40.79 28.87 -42.69
C GLY A 808 -39.34 28.36 -42.56
N LEU A 809 -38.96 27.89 -41.42
CA LEU A 809 -37.67 27.27 -41.13
C LEU A 809 -37.78 25.78 -41.44
N THR A 810 -37.16 25.33 -42.54
CA THR A 810 -37.01 23.91 -42.86
C THR A 810 -36.00 23.29 -41.89
N SER A 811 -36.46 22.49 -40.92
CA SER A 811 -35.67 21.45 -40.28
C SER A 811 -35.78 20.17 -41.14
N GLY A 812 -34.75 19.35 -41.17
CA GLY A 812 -34.75 18.14 -41.97
C GLY A 812 -34.01 17.02 -41.23
N SER A 813 -34.25 15.77 -41.65
CA SER A 813 -33.48 14.61 -41.22
C SER A 813 -32.95 13.86 -42.42
N GLY A 814 -31.76 13.26 -42.28
CA GLY A 814 -31.08 12.52 -43.35
C GLY A 814 -29.56 12.74 -43.33
N ALA A 815 -28.86 12.23 -44.30
CA ALA A 815 -27.42 12.41 -44.41
C ALA A 815 -27.04 13.76 -45.03
N VAL A 816 -26.01 14.38 -44.48
CA VAL A 816 -25.50 15.67 -44.98
C VAL A 816 -23.98 15.60 -45.20
N VAL A 817 -23.52 16.50 -46.03
CA VAL A 817 -22.13 16.76 -46.36
C VAL A 817 -21.75 18.14 -45.85
N LEU A 818 -20.75 18.25 -45.01
CA LEU A 818 -20.11 19.51 -44.63
C LEU A 818 -18.82 19.66 -45.43
N THR A 819 -18.58 20.79 -46.02
CA THR A 819 -17.32 21.22 -46.65
C THR A 819 -16.92 22.59 -46.16
N VAL A 820 -15.67 22.80 -45.87
CA VAL A 820 -15.11 24.09 -45.46
C VAL A 820 -13.95 24.44 -46.38
N ALA A 821 -14.16 25.46 -47.20
CA ALA A 821 -13.17 25.96 -48.15
C ALA A 821 -12.25 26.99 -47.53
N GLY A 822 -10.96 26.91 -47.83
CA GLY A 822 -9.93 27.79 -47.34
C GLY A 822 -8.71 27.84 -48.24
N ASP A 823 -7.56 28.32 -47.72
CA ASP A 823 -6.29 28.44 -48.41
C ASP A 823 -5.34 27.32 -47.97
N SER A 824 -4.75 26.64 -48.94
CA SER A 824 -3.72 25.57 -48.68
C SER A 824 -2.48 26.09 -47.96
N ASP A 825 -2.16 27.36 -48.07
CA ASP A 825 -0.96 27.99 -47.53
C ASP A 825 -1.18 28.47 -46.07
N ALA A 826 -2.44 28.46 -45.56
CA ALA A 826 -2.76 28.77 -44.17
C ALA A 826 -2.27 27.68 -43.23
N LEU A 827 -1.84 28.07 -42.01
CA LEU A 827 -1.49 27.12 -41.00
C LEU A 827 -2.70 26.28 -40.57
N PRO A 828 -2.58 24.96 -40.48
CA PRO A 828 -3.70 24.09 -40.08
C PRO A 828 -4.38 24.54 -38.77
N GLY A 829 -5.70 24.68 -38.79
CA GLY A 829 -6.50 25.06 -37.60
C GLY A 829 -6.51 26.52 -37.24
N THR A 830 -5.88 27.42 -38.02
CA THR A 830 -5.89 28.89 -37.79
C THR A 830 -6.89 29.63 -38.67
N GLU A 831 -7.27 29.04 -39.79
CA GLU A 831 -8.22 29.65 -40.70
C GLU A 831 -9.67 29.23 -40.38
N ASN A 832 -10.59 30.21 -40.33
CA ASN A 832 -11.99 29.92 -40.06
C ASN A 832 -12.65 29.22 -41.26
N GLY A 833 -12.31 29.63 -42.47
CA GLY A 833 -12.86 29.11 -43.73
C GLY A 833 -14.31 29.43 -44.00
N ALA A 834 -14.79 29.00 -45.17
CA ALA A 834 -16.20 29.16 -45.56
C ALA A 834 -16.89 27.80 -45.58
N ALA A 835 -17.83 27.58 -44.66
CA ALA A 835 -18.54 26.30 -44.47
C ALA A 835 -19.80 26.23 -45.31
N LYS A 836 -20.12 25.01 -45.81
CA LYS A 836 -21.31 24.68 -46.51
C LYS A 836 -21.84 23.33 -46.10
N VAL A 837 -23.10 23.26 -45.70
CA VAL A 837 -23.82 22.01 -45.39
C VAL A 837 -24.79 21.72 -46.56
N THR A 838 -24.79 20.49 -47.08
CA THR A 838 -25.66 20.10 -48.21
C THR A 838 -26.19 18.69 -48.00
N PRO A 839 -27.49 18.42 -48.18
CA PRO A 839 -28.01 17.05 -48.13
C PRO A 839 -27.30 16.13 -49.13
N LEU A 840 -26.98 14.92 -48.70
CA LEU A 840 -26.25 13.95 -49.55
C LEU A 840 -27.04 13.54 -50.79
N GLU A 841 -28.35 13.52 -50.73
CA GLU A 841 -29.21 13.19 -51.89
C GLU A 841 -29.02 14.12 -53.07
N MET A 842 -28.53 15.36 -52.86
CA MET A 842 -28.24 16.30 -53.94
C MET A 842 -27.09 15.88 -54.84
N TYR A 843 -26.31 14.87 -54.40
CA TYR A 843 -25.17 14.35 -55.15
C TYR A 843 -25.56 13.09 -55.93
N PRO A 844 -25.36 13.07 -57.25
CA PRO A 844 -25.71 11.89 -58.05
C PRO A 844 -24.77 10.73 -57.75
N THR A 845 -25.35 9.53 -57.72
CA THR A 845 -24.57 8.28 -57.69
C THR A 845 -23.81 8.12 -58.99
N LYS A 846 -22.51 7.79 -58.94
CA LYS A 846 -21.65 7.55 -60.08
C LYS A 846 -20.91 6.22 -59.96
N GLY A 847 -20.33 5.75 -61.06
CA GLY A 847 -19.45 4.57 -61.01
C GLY A 847 -18.17 4.83 -60.18
N ARG A 848 -17.72 3.80 -59.49
CA ARG A 848 -16.45 3.76 -58.76
C ARG A 848 -15.28 4.16 -59.71
N ALA A 849 -14.19 4.70 -59.17
CA ALA A 849 -12.98 5.14 -59.90
C ALA A 849 -13.23 6.31 -60.88
N THR A 850 -14.29 7.11 -60.70
CA THR A 850 -14.51 8.36 -61.42
C THR A 850 -14.13 9.59 -60.58
N GLY A 851 -14.04 10.77 -61.17
CA GLY A 851 -13.62 12.03 -60.52
C GLY A 851 -14.72 12.73 -59.71
N GLY A 852 -15.92 12.14 -59.54
CA GLY A 852 -17.00 12.72 -58.75
C GLY A 852 -17.68 13.95 -59.38
N VAL A 853 -18.29 14.80 -58.50
CA VAL A 853 -18.91 16.08 -58.84
C VAL A 853 -18.48 17.14 -57.80
N ARG A 854 -18.50 18.41 -58.19
CA ARG A 854 -18.13 19.51 -57.28
C ARG A 854 -19.10 19.59 -56.09
N SER A 855 -18.55 19.68 -54.88
CA SER A 855 -19.29 19.79 -53.62
C SER A 855 -19.39 21.22 -53.13
N GLN A 856 -18.38 22.07 -53.42
CA GLN A 856 -18.35 23.51 -53.05
C GLN A 856 -17.59 24.28 -54.13
N ARG A 857 -18.00 25.49 -54.42
CA ARG A 857 -17.30 26.42 -55.27
C ARG A 857 -16.37 27.29 -54.46
N PHE A 858 -15.09 27.30 -54.84
CA PHE A 858 -14.09 28.13 -54.21
C PHE A 858 -14.25 29.58 -54.67
N LEU A 859 -14.13 30.50 -53.71
CA LEU A 859 -14.11 31.94 -53.94
C LEU A 859 -12.66 32.43 -54.05
N LYS A 860 -12.47 33.71 -54.36
CA LYS A 860 -11.12 34.31 -54.43
C LYS A 860 -10.41 34.20 -53.08
N GLY A 861 -9.21 33.60 -53.07
CA GLY A 861 -8.44 33.33 -51.84
C GLY A 861 -8.73 31.93 -51.28
N GLN A 862 -9.55 31.08 -51.90
CA GLN A 862 -9.80 29.71 -51.53
C GLN A 862 -9.34 28.80 -52.64
N ASN A 863 -8.56 27.77 -52.32
CA ASN A 863 -7.98 26.82 -53.27
C ASN A 863 -8.12 25.38 -52.88
N THR A 864 -8.53 25.08 -51.62
CA THR A 864 -8.67 23.73 -51.10
C THR A 864 -9.85 23.62 -50.10
N LEU A 865 -10.30 22.40 -49.86
CA LEU A 865 -11.11 22.09 -48.67
C LEU A 865 -10.15 21.85 -47.49
N ILE A 866 -10.20 22.73 -46.49
CA ILE A 866 -9.46 22.61 -45.24
C ILE A 866 -10.09 21.59 -44.29
N LEU A 867 -11.41 21.37 -44.41
CA LEU A 867 -12.17 20.36 -43.69
C LEU A 867 -13.31 19.80 -44.58
N ALA A 868 -13.55 18.52 -44.48
CA ALA A 868 -14.75 17.86 -45.05
C ALA A 868 -15.27 16.78 -44.09
N TRP A 869 -16.57 16.60 -44.05
CA TRP A 869 -17.24 15.58 -43.24
C TRP A 869 -18.54 15.12 -43.92
N VAL A 870 -18.93 13.88 -43.66
CA VAL A 870 -20.21 13.32 -44.08
C VAL A 870 -20.78 12.42 -43.01
N GLY A 871 -22.04 12.58 -42.67
CA GLY A 871 -22.75 11.81 -41.65
C GLY A 871 -24.22 12.19 -41.55
N LEU A 872 -24.87 11.84 -40.45
CA LEU A 872 -26.29 12.11 -40.23
C LEU A 872 -26.51 13.49 -39.60
N TYR A 873 -27.56 14.19 -40.06
CA TYR A 873 -28.00 15.42 -39.41
C TYR A 873 -28.83 15.11 -38.16
N PRO A 874 -28.72 15.90 -37.05
CA PRO A 874 -27.95 17.12 -36.90
C PRO A 874 -26.46 16.85 -36.69
N LEU A 875 -25.62 17.76 -37.26
CA LEU A 875 -24.17 17.74 -37.03
C LEU A 875 -23.77 18.83 -36.05
N HIS A 876 -22.78 18.57 -35.26
CA HIS A 876 -22.25 19.47 -34.24
C HIS A 876 -20.74 19.69 -34.44
N ALA A 877 -20.29 20.94 -34.31
CA ALA A 877 -18.88 21.28 -34.47
C ALA A 877 -18.37 22.08 -33.29
N SER A 878 -17.07 21.93 -32.95
CA SER A 878 -16.40 22.72 -31.93
C SER A 878 -15.00 23.15 -32.33
N THR A 879 -14.50 24.22 -31.66
CA THR A 879 -13.12 24.66 -31.77
C THR A 879 -12.17 23.73 -31.01
N SER A 880 -10.87 23.88 -31.20
CA SER A 880 -9.83 23.17 -30.41
C SER A 880 -9.93 23.44 -28.90
N ALA A 881 -10.41 24.62 -28.50
CA ALA A 881 -10.69 24.97 -27.10
C ALA A 881 -11.99 24.34 -26.57
N GLY A 882 -12.80 23.69 -27.42
CA GLY A 882 -14.04 23.01 -27.04
C GLY A 882 -15.30 23.86 -27.12
N SER A 883 -15.22 25.11 -27.55
CA SER A 883 -16.41 25.95 -27.73
C SER A 883 -17.21 25.53 -28.96
N PRO A 884 -18.57 25.50 -28.91
CA PRO A 884 -19.40 25.20 -30.05
C PRO A 884 -19.16 26.18 -31.22
N VAL A 885 -19.24 25.65 -32.46
CA VAL A 885 -19.17 26.45 -33.69
C VAL A 885 -20.52 26.36 -34.40
N GLU A 886 -21.17 27.52 -34.63
CA GLU A 886 -22.44 27.56 -35.35
C GLU A 886 -22.21 27.25 -36.82
N LEU A 887 -22.97 26.30 -37.36
CA LEU A 887 -22.89 25.85 -38.76
C LEU A 887 -24.01 26.44 -39.59
N PRO A 888 -23.77 26.68 -40.89
CA PRO A 888 -24.84 27.16 -41.79
C PRO A 888 -25.95 26.13 -41.95
N LYS A 889 -27.19 26.61 -42.19
CA LYS A 889 -28.32 25.73 -42.53
C LYS A 889 -28.07 24.98 -43.84
N PRO A 890 -28.67 23.79 -44.01
CA PRO A 890 -28.52 22.99 -45.24
C PRO A 890 -28.87 23.77 -46.49
N ASP A 891 -27.92 23.83 -47.44
CA ASP A 891 -28.12 24.47 -48.77
C ASP A 891 -28.32 23.35 -49.82
N MET A 892 -29.47 23.43 -50.51
CA MET A 892 -29.87 22.47 -51.54
C MET A 892 -29.04 22.57 -52.82
N ARG A 893 -28.29 23.65 -53.04
CA ARG A 893 -27.36 23.83 -54.16
C ARG A 893 -26.04 23.08 -53.90
N ARG A 894 -25.79 21.98 -54.59
CA ARG A 894 -24.60 21.15 -54.36
C ARG A 894 -23.31 21.92 -54.70
N ASP A 895 -23.27 22.85 -55.65
CA ASP A 895 -22.10 23.57 -56.14
C ASP A 895 -22.03 25.07 -55.70
N GLY A 896 -22.82 25.46 -54.69
CA GLY A 896 -22.79 26.79 -54.08
C GLY A 896 -21.48 27.08 -53.40
N SER A 897 -21.21 28.37 -53.11
CA SER A 897 -20.13 28.78 -52.20
C SER A 897 -20.53 28.62 -50.73
N GLY A 898 -19.56 28.51 -49.80
CA GLY A 898 -19.84 28.48 -48.38
C GLY A 898 -20.17 29.84 -47.77
N VAL A 899 -20.45 29.82 -46.48
CA VAL A 899 -20.64 30.97 -45.60
C VAL A 899 -19.44 31.01 -44.64
N ASP A 900 -18.83 32.20 -44.41
CA ASP A 900 -17.67 32.35 -43.55
C ASP A 900 -18.04 32.01 -42.09
N LEU A 901 -17.17 31.20 -41.46
CA LEU A 901 -17.31 30.81 -40.07
C LEU A 901 -16.73 31.86 -39.13
N ALA A 902 -17.32 31.99 -37.92
CA ALA A 902 -16.82 32.88 -36.87
C ALA A 902 -15.54 32.32 -36.19
N SER A 903 -15.35 30.99 -36.20
CA SER A 903 -14.22 30.32 -35.58
C SER A 903 -13.84 29.06 -36.38
N PRO A 904 -12.58 28.59 -36.32
CA PRO A 904 -12.14 27.37 -37.00
C PRO A 904 -12.74 26.12 -36.34
N ILE A 905 -13.12 25.13 -37.15
CA ILE A 905 -13.62 23.83 -36.68
C ILE A 905 -12.41 22.92 -36.43
N ALA A 906 -12.34 22.37 -35.25
CA ALA A 906 -11.37 21.32 -34.89
C ALA A 906 -12.01 19.93 -34.79
N PHE A 907 -13.20 19.82 -34.22
CA PHE A 907 -13.90 18.57 -33.99
C PHE A 907 -15.34 18.67 -34.54
N ILE A 908 -15.82 17.52 -35.06
CA ILE A 908 -17.17 17.42 -35.69
C ILE A 908 -17.72 16.00 -35.56
N ALA A 909 -19.01 15.88 -35.24
CA ALA A 909 -19.76 14.62 -35.26
C ALA A 909 -21.26 14.82 -35.56
#